data_ccf4b674c13b7b48cfef5c49ecdd3f4c
#
_entry.id   ccf4b674c13b7b48cfef5c49ecdd3f4c
#
_cell.length_a   1.000
_cell.length_b   1.000
_cell.length_c   1.000
_cell.angle_alpha   90.00
_cell.angle_beta   90.00
_cell.angle_gamma   90.00
#
_symmetry.space_group_name_H-M   'P 1'
#
loop_
_entity.id
_entity.type
_entity.pdbx_description
1 polymer ?
#
loop_
_entity_poly.entity_id
_entity_poly.type
_entity_poly.pdbx_seq_one_letter_code
_entity_poly.pdbx_strand_id
1 'polypeptide(L)'
;MRHAIVITILSLLAGTAQAQNDPLRSTVHNYIRNYQLAGYQPRDAMSLDSVRADDQQHEVRIYANEPFCSQPFTPESVKRIYADIQRRLPAPYNTYHLAIFNKKGMLIEDLIPNIYRTSGQDKSRVWGKTDYAGLPWVENTSKPYKVTAGLQRRHLFIWPSHGRYYKNGGWQWQRPYLFCTTEDLFTQSFVYPFLFPMLENAGAIIDCPRERDYQTHEVVIDNDTQANGQGFYAEVTQQDATWTSSADSTGFAVPKYLLNDDSRPFASGTYRMAPAVSRRAKLATASWTPNIPESGRYAVYVSYASRPNSVPDAHYTVLHKGGRTTFVVNQQMGGGTWLYLGTFEFDKGNNMEGRVVLSNQSDFRGIVTADGVRFGGGVGQTERGTAGTSGLPRYLEAARYYAQWAGIPDTLVNTENGANDYNDDLRVRSNMLNYLSRGSVFNPGRDGQHVPFELALALHSDAGARTDGSIYGALSISTTQDGNGSMSYPTGLSRQASSDFAQMLLTGLTDDLSRSFCTNWTRREHWDRNYAETRMPDVPSAILEMMSHQNFADMKFGHDPLFKFTLARSVYKSILRFVNFEHGIKDYAVQPLPPHAFAATFTADGKGVRLTWQATRDTLETTAAPNGFVLYTRVGDEDFDNGLALGNVNEYTLPISPGRMYAFKIAATNAGGQSFPSEVLTIYKSTNEQAPQVLLVNGFTRVSGPAWVDTPDSLGFRLDIDPGVPYLSTTAFSGEQRVFNREAIGREGSTGLGHSGHELVGHEIAGNTFDFTICHGKSIAATDQYSFTSVSREAFQSATLNLNNYAAIDYIAGLQGNMPQNLRPYPVFNSGIRNKLSQYLQSGGALMLSGSFIASDNIENDDERNFIENVLKYKHDGTARNDSTSYINGLNLQFDIQRKPSARHYGAIAPDALLPANNKAFTAFAYGGGQSAGVAYKGKNYRTLCMGFPFECISSEKVRNQAMRAILTFLTKN
;
A
#
# COMPACT_ATOMS: atom_id res chain seq x y z
N MET A 1 29.19 -4.95 -67.63
CA MET A 1 28.70 -4.62 -66.25
C MET A 1 27.37 -3.81 -66.16
N ARG A 2 27.00 -2.95 -67.17
CA ARG A 2 25.74 -2.18 -67.12
C ARG A 2 24.48 -2.98 -67.44
N HIS A 3 24.51 -4.10 -68.14
CA HIS A 3 23.36 -4.93 -68.46
C HIS A 3 22.99 -5.92 -67.34
N ALA A 4 23.93 -6.34 -66.52
CA ALA A 4 23.68 -7.23 -65.35
C ALA A 4 22.99 -6.49 -64.19
N ILE A 5 23.27 -5.19 -63.99
CA ILE A 5 22.67 -4.37 -62.92
C ILE A 5 21.21 -4.06 -63.22
N VAL A 6 20.85 -3.87 -64.49
CA VAL A 6 19.46 -3.57 -64.88
C VAL A 6 18.54 -4.81 -64.73
N ILE A 7 19.07 -6.01 -65.03
CA ILE A 7 18.29 -7.25 -64.85
C ILE A 7 18.08 -7.57 -63.34
N THR A 8 19.08 -7.31 -62.51
CA THR A 8 18.96 -7.53 -61.08
C THR A 8 18.02 -6.50 -60.41
N ILE A 9 17.99 -5.25 -60.85
CA ILE A 9 17.06 -4.23 -60.38
C ILE A 9 15.65 -4.51 -60.85
N LEU A 10 15.45 -4.99 -62.07
CA LEU A 10 14.13 -5.37 -62.61
C LEU A 10 13.60 -6.64 -61.91
N SER A 11 14.45 -7.61 -61.54
CA SER A 11 14.00 -8.77 -60.77
C SER A 11 13.66 -8.44 -59.33
N LEU A 12 14.36 -7.48 -58.67
CA LEU A 12 14.02 -6.96 -57.37
C LEU A 12 12.71 -6.12 -57.40
N LEU A 13 12.48 -5.31 -58.42
CA LEU A 13 11.25 -4.53 -58.61
C LEU A 13 10.05 -5.44 -58.99
N ALA A 14 10.25 -6.50 -59.77
CA ALA A 14 9.21 -7.49 -60.05
C ALA A 14 8.89 -8.32 -58.84
N GLY A 15 9.84 -8.66 -57.96
CA GLY A 15 9.63 -9.35 -56.70
C GLY A 15 8.84 -8.49 -55.68
N THR A 16 9.09 -7.20 -55.64
CA THR A 16 8.35 -6.27 -54.77
C THR A 16 6.92 -5.97 -55.29
N ALA A 17 6.73 -5.91 -56.60
CA ALA A 17 5.41 -5.75 -57.22
C ALA A 17 4.52 -7.01 -57.08
N GLN A 18 5.08 -8.24 -57.16
CA GLN A 18 4.36 -9.47 -56.90
C GLN A 18 3.97 -9.62 -55.40
N ALA A 19 4.79 -9.13 -54.48
CA ALA A 19 4.48 -9.18 -53.06
C ALA A 19 3.31 -8.28 -52.68
N GLN A 20 2.98 -7.24 -53.46
CA GLN A 20 1.82 -6.36 -53.18
C GLN A 20 0.49 -6.92 -53.69
N ASN A 21 0.48 -7.87 -54.62
CA ASN A 21 -0.73 -8.46 -55.23
C ASN A 21 -0.97 -9.93 -54.84
N ASP A 22 -0.32 -10.45 -53.79
CA ASP A 22 -0.62 -11.79 -53.30
C ASP A 22 -1.95 -11.81 -52.53
N PRO A 23 -3.02 -12.49 -53.01
CA PRO A 23 -4.32 -12.54 -52.36
C PRO A 23 -4.26 -13.17 -50.98
N LEU A 24 -3.39 -14.14 -50.75
CA LEU A 24 -3.17 -14.74 -49.45
C LEU A 24 -2.62 -13.70 -48.45
N ARG A 25 -1.56 -13.01 -48.82
CA ARG A 25 -0.93 -11.98 -47.98
C ARG A 25 -1.89 -10.81 -47.72
N SER A 26 -2.59 -10.31 -48.72
CA SER A 26 -3.50 -9.17 -48.58
C SER A 26 -4.69 -9.52 -47.67
N THR A 27 -5.25 -10.74 -47.77
CA THR A 27 -6.33 -11.20 -46.91
C THR A 27 -5.91 -11.27 -45.46
N VAL A 28 -4.79 -11.91 -45.14
CA VAL A 28 -4.30 -12.04 -43.77
C VAL A 28 -3.88 -10.68 -43.20
N HIS A 29 -3.18 -9.86 -44.00
CA HIS A 29 -2.80 -8.51 -43.58
C HIS A 29 -4.00 -7.65 -43.21
N ASN A 30 -5.04 -7.64 -44.05
CA ASN A 30 -6.27 -6.88 -43.81
C ASN A 30 -7.01 -7.37 -42.57
N TYR A 31 -7.02 -8.69 -42.32
CA TYR A 31 -7.61 -9.22 -41.11
C TYR A 31 -6.88 -8.75 -39.87
N ILE A 32 -5.57 -8.94 -39.79
CA ILE A 32 -4.77 -8.58 -38.61
C ILE A 32 -4.82 -7.06 -38.36
N ARG A 33 -4.67 -6.25 -39.42
CA ARG A 33 -4.67 -4.78 -39.31
C ARG A 33 -6.00 -4.23 -38.78
N ASN A 34 -7.12 -4.86 -39.16
CA ASN A 34 -8.47 -4.41 -38.79
C ASN A 34 -9.03 -5.19 -37.58
N TYR A 35 -8.23 -6.08 -36.98
CA TYR A 35 -8.64 -6.82 -35.80
C TYR A 35 -8.80 -5.87 -34.62
N GLN A 36 -9.94 -5.99 -33.91
CA GLN A 36 -10.23 -5.20 -32.71
C GLN A 36 -10.65 -6.11 -31.57
N LEU A 37 -10.14 -5.85 -30.40
CA LEU A 37 -10.52 -6.49 -29.17
C LEU A 37 -10.89 -5.40 -28.15
N ALA A 38 -12.10 -5.46 -27.60
CA ALA A 38 -12.57 -4.49 -26.62
C ALA A 38 -11.62 -4.43 -25.40
N GLY A 39 -11.30 -3.23 -24.95
CA GLY A 39 -10.42 -3.01 -23.82
C GLY A 39 -8.92 -3.18 -24.09
N TYR A 40 -8.52 -3.70 -25.27
CA TYR A 40 -7.12 -3.84 -25.67
C TYR A 40 -6.72 -2.73 -26.63
N GLN A 41 -5.72 -1.95 -26.26
CA GLN A 41 -5.18 -0.85 -27.08
C GLN A 41 -3.66 -0.90 -27.08
N PRO A 42 -3.06 -1.61 -28.06
CA PRO A 42 -1.61 -1.67 -28.17
C PRO A 42 -1.03 -0.31 -28.56
N ARG A 43 0.25 -0.10 -28.23
CA ARG A 43 0.98 1.11 -28.60
C ARG A 43 1.12 1.26 -30.12
N ASP A 44 1.52 0.18 -30.77
CA ASP A 44 1.75 0.14 -32.21
C ASP A 44 0.60 -0.61 -32.91
N ALA A 45 0.43 -0.35 -34.23
CA ALA A 45 -0.60 -1.03 -35.00
C ALA A 45 -0.33 -2.54 -35.11
N MET A 46 -1.40 -3.33 -35.02
CA MET A 46 -1.32 -4.75 -35.35
C MET A 46 -1.02 -4.93 -36.83
N SER A 47 -0.10 -5.83 -37.17
CA SER A 47 0.31 -6.07 -38.55
C SER A 47 0.78 -7.50 -38.77
N LEU A 48 0.75 -7.89 -40.05
CA LEU A 48 1.34 -9.13 -40.53
C LEU A 48 2.83 -8.93 -40.83
N ASP A 49 3.69 -9.71 -40.17
CA ASP A 49 5.13 -9.75 -40.45
C ASP A 49 5.36 -10.56 -41.74
N SER A 50 4.88 -11.78 -41.78
CA SER A 50 4.95 -12.62 -42.99
C SER A 50 3.87 -13.69 -43.04
N VAL A 51 3.58 -14.17 -44.25
CA VAL A 51 2.73 -15.34 -44.46
C VAL A 51 3.38 -16.22 -45.53
N ARG A 52 3.34 -17.53 -45.38
CA ARG A 52 3.86 -18.52 -46.30
C ARG A 52 2.89 -19.69 -46.39
N ALA A 53 2.64 -20.15 -47.61
CA ALA A 53 1.94 -21.39 -47.86
C ALA A 53 2.92 -22.50 -48.19
N ASP A 54 2.68 -23.67 -47.65
CA ASP A 54 3.38 -24.92 -48.01
C ASP A 54 2.34 -25.85 -48.70
N ASP A 55 2.42 -25.89 -49.99
CA ASP A 55 1.46 -26.68 -50.81
C ASP A 55 1.67 -28.20 -50.65
N GLN A 56 2.87 -28.65 -50.24
CA GLN A 56 3.14 -30.06 -49.97
C GLN A 56 2.56 -30.53 -48.65
N GLN A 57 2.65 -29.67 -47.64
CA GLN A 57 2.12 -29.92 -46.27
C GLN A 57 0.65 -29.48 -46.13
N HIS A 58 0.09 -28.78 -47.12
CA HIS A 58 -1.22 -28.13 -47.06
C HIS A 58 -1.31 -27.24 -45.79
N GLU A 59 -0.28 -26.42 -45.56
CA GLU A 59 -0.20 -25.55 -44.36
C GLU A 59 0.02 -24.11 -44.78
N VAL A 60 -0.69 -23.16 -44.03
CA VAL A 60 -0.41 -21.72 -44.11
C VAL A 60 0.17 -21.26 -42.81
N ARG A 61 1.42 -20.77 -42.83
CA ARG A 61 2.13 -20.21 -41.67
C ARG A 61 2.06 -18.70 -41.68
N ILE A 62 1.45 -18.13 -40.67
CA ILE A 62 1.25 -16.69 -40.48
C ILE A 62 2.13 -16.25 -39.33
N TYR A 63 2.94 -15.21 -39.53
CA TYR A 63 3.73 -14.56 -38.49
C TYR A 63 3.14 -13.17 -38.23
N ALA A 64 2.62 -12.94 -37.04
CA ALA A 64 2.03 -11.68 -36.62
C ALA A 64 2.98 -10.90 -35.69
N ASN A 65 2.87 -9.58 -35.73
CA ASN A 65 3.71 -8.71 -34.90
C ASN A 65 3.36 -8.78 -33.39
N GLU A 66 4.24 -8.21 -32.58
CA GLU A 66 4.10 -8.20 -31.10
C GLU A 66 2.77 -7.61 -30.63
N PRO A 67 2.26 -6.47 -31.16
CA PRO A 67 0.94 -5.95 -30.80
C PRO A 67 -0.21 -6.93 -30.99
N PHE A 68 -0.23 -7.70 -32.08
CA PHE A 68 -1.23 -8.74 -32.27
C PHE A 68 -1.06 -9.91 -31.29
N CYS A 69 0.19 -10.31 -31.03
CA CYS A 69 0.51 -11.45 -30.16
C CYS A 69 0.47 -11.15 -28.65
N SER A 70 0.35 -9.89 -28.26
CA SER A 70 0.32 -9.46 -26.84
C SER A 70 -1.11 -9.29 -26.28
N GLN A 71 -2.12 -9.61 -27.05
CA GLN A 71 -3.51 -9.56 -26.59
C GLN A 71 -3.81 -10.69 -25.57
N PRO A 72 -4.87 -10.56 -24.74
CA PRO A 72 -5.29 -11.62 -23.80
C PRO A 72 -5.93 -12.80 -24.54
N PHE A 73 -5.12 -13.74 -24.97
CA PHE A 73 -5.63 -14.95 -25.61
C PHE A 73 -6.38 -15.86 -24.65
N THR A 74 -7.51 -16.39 -25.12
CA THR A 74 -8.26 -17.49 -24.50
C THR A 74 -8.48 -18.59 -25.53
N PRO A 75 -8.81 -19.82 -25.12
CA PRO A 75 -9.14 -20.89 -26.09
C PRO A 75 -10.20 -20.47 -27.10
N GLU A 76 -11.22 -19.74 -26.65
CA GLU A 76 -12.32 -19.26 -27.49
C GLU A 76 -11.87 -18.18 -28.48
N SER A 77 -11.04 -17.21 -28.02
CA SER A 77 -10.54 -16.15 -28.90
C SER A 77 -9.63 -16.69 -29.97
N VAL A 78 -8.73 -17.62 -29.61
CA VAL A 78 -7.84 -18.29 -30.56
C VAL A 78 -8.65 -19.08 -31.60
N LYS A 79 -9.60 -19.91 -31.16
CA LYS A 79 -10.49 -20.65 -32.06
C LYS A 79 -11.23 -19.72 -33.03
N ARG A 80 -11.72 -18.59 -32.54
CA ARG A 80 -12.40 -17.59 -33.37
C ARG A 80 -11.44 -16.97 -34.39
N ILE A 81 -10.23 -16.59 -34.00
CA ILE A 81 -9.20 -16.02 -34.90
C ILE A 81 -8.92 -16.98 -36.08
N TYR A 82 -8.66 -18.25 -35.76
CA TYR A 82 -8.44 -19.28 -36.79
C TYR A 82 -9.61 -19.42 -37.72
N ALA A 83 -10.83 -19.57 -37.19
CA ALA A 83 -12.05 -19.73 -37.99
C ALA A 83 -12.33 -18.49 -38.86
N ASP A 84 -12.06 -17.30 -38.37
CA ASP A 84 -12.30 -16.06 -39.13
C ASP A 84 -11.30 -15.87 -40.27
N ILE A 85 -10.03 -16.21 -40.05
CA ILE A 85 -9.01 -16.20 -41.12
C ILE A 85 -9.34 -17.26 -42.14
N GLN A 86 -9.54 -18.53 -41.71
CA GLN A 86 -9.85 -19.66 -42.57
C GLN A 86 -10.98 -19.34 -43.55
N ARG A 87 -12.06 -18.73 -43.09
CA ARG A 87 -13.25 -18.37 -43.88
C ARG A 87 -12.97 -17.30 -44.93
N ARG A 88 -11.96 -16.47 -44.72
CA ARG A 88 -11.58 -15.34 -45.61
C ARG A 88 -10.51 -15.70 -46.63
N LEU A 89 -9.78 -16.79 -46.38
CA LEU A 89 -8.67 -17.17 -47.28
C LEU A 89 -9.20 -17.56 -48.69
N PRO A 90 -8.48 -17.16 -49.77
CA PRO A 90 -8.83 -17.58 -51.11
C PRO A 90 -8.51 -19.07 -51.32
N ALA A 91 -9.18 -19.72 -52.27
CA ALA A 91 -8.85 -21.09 -52.68
C ALA A 91 -7.43 -21.11 -53.31
N PRO A 92 -6.61 -22.18 -53.09
CA PRO A 92 -6.96 -23.39 -52.30
C PRO A 92 -6.68 -23.26 -50.80
N TYR A 93 -6.12 -22.12 -50.32
CA TYR A 93 -5.63 -21.93 -48.95
C TYR A 93 -6.70 -22.00 -47.87
N ASN A 94 -7.99 -21.82 -48.23
CA ASN A 94 -9.12 -21.97 -47.31
C ASN A 94 -9.36 -23.42 -46.83
N THR A 95 -8.64 -24.38 -47.40
CA THR A 95 -8.67 -25.79 -46.97
C THR A 95 -7.38 -26.23 -46.24
N TYR A 96 -6.37 -25.38 -46.20
CA TYR A 96 -5.10 -25.69 -45.59
C TYR A 96 -5.16 -25.55 -44.07
N HIS A 97 -4.30 -26.29 -43.38
CA HIS A 97 -4.09 -26.10 -41.97
C HIS A 97 -3.46 -24.72 -41.70
N LEU A 98 -3.98 -23.98 -40.73
CA LEU A 98 -3.42 -22.68 -40.33
C LEU A 98 -2.58 -22.82 -39.08
N ALA A 99 -1.42 -22.16 -39.09
CA ALA A 99 -0.58 -21.97 -37.89
C ALA A 99 -0.20 -20.49 -37.77
N ILE A 100 -0.53 -19.86 -36.66
CA ILE A 100 -0.24 -18.45 -36.41
C ILE A 100 0.83 -18.34 -35.32
N PHE A 101 1.94 -17.68 -35.65
CA PHE A 101 3.12 -17.57 -34.82
C PHE A 101 3.39 -16.12 -34.40
N ASN A 102 3.98 -15.97 -33.23
CA ASN A 102 4.65 -14.74 -32.87
C ASN A 102 6.06 -14.68 -33.49
N LYS A 103 6.76 -13.57 -33.30
CA LYS A 103 8.13 -13.34 -33.79
C LYS A 103 9.16 -14.38 -33.30
N LYS A 104 8.92 -15.01 -32.14
CA LYS A 104 9.77 -16.04 -31.52
C LYS A 104 9.44 -17.47 -32.01
N GLY A 105 8.47 -17.61 -32.92
CA GLY A 105 8.05 -18.90 -33.47
C GLY A 105 7.14 -19.70 -32.54
N MET A 106 6.52 -19.07 -31.55
CA MET A 106 5.50 -19.69 -30.71
C MET A 106 4.13 -19.54 -31.35
N LEU A 107 3.33 -20.60 -31.31
CA LEU A 107 1.94 -20.56 -31.72
C LEU A 107 1.11 -19.66 -30.80
N ILE A 108 0.07 -19.01 -31.33
CA ILE A 108 -0.82 -18.17 -30.51
C ILE A 108 -1.56 -18.97 -29.44
N GLU A 109 -1.77 -20.28 -29.63
CA GLU A 109 -2.28 -21.21 -28.61
C GLU A 109 -1.33 -21.31 -27.42
N ASP A 110 -0.02 -21.26 -27.66
CA ASP A 110 1.00 -21.35 -26.61
C ASP A 110 1.14 -20.05 -25.83
N LEU A 111 0.58 -18.95 -26.35
CA LEU A 111 0.49 -17.67 -25.67
C LEU A 111 -0.70 -17.57 -24.71
N ILE A 112 -1.63 -18.55 -24.74
CA ILE A 112 -2.71 -18.62 -23.74
C ILE A 112 -2.09 -18.93 -22.37
N PRO A 113 -2.31 -18.09 -21.34
CA PRO A 113 -1.84 -18.40 -20.00
C PRO A 113 -2.35 -19.76 -19.51
N ASN A 114 -1.50 -20.53 -18.89
CA ASN A 114 -1.75 -21.93 -18.54
C ASN A 114 -3.01 -22.12 -17.68
N ILE A 115 -3.30 -21.16 -16.80
CA ILE A 115 -4.51 -21.17 -15.95
C ILE A 115 -5.82 -21.06 -16.75
N TYR A 116 -5.80 -20.45 -17.93
CA TYR A 116 -6.99 -20.28 -18.77
C TYR A 116 -7.19 -21.46 -19.74
N ARG A 117 -6.27 -22.42 -19.77
CA ARG A 117 -6.40 -23.63 -20.59
C ARG A 117 -7.34 -24.62 -19.91
N THR A 118 -8.46 -24.93 -20.56
CA THR A 118 -9.47 -25.89 -20.06
C THR A 118 -9.01 -27.34 -20.21
N SER A 119 -8.11 -27.61 -21.17
CA SER A 119 -7.45 -28.89 -21.41
C SER A 119 -6.04 -28.64 -21.95
N GLY A 120 -5.15 -29.64 -21.84
CA GLY A 120 -3.79 -29.51 -22.38
C GLY A 120 -2.92 -28.49 -21.61
N GLN A 121 -3.10 -28.37 -20.28
CA GLN A 121 -2.22 -27.57 -19.45
C GLN A 121 -0.78 -28.05 -19.56
N ASP A 122 0.14 -27.12 -19.76
CA ASP A 122 1.56 -27.40 -19.86
C ASP A 122 2.18 -27.58 -18.45
N LYS A 123 2.52 -28.84 -18.15
CA LYS A 123 3.08 -29.18 -16.84
C LYS A 123 4.49 -28.62 -16.61
N SER A 124 5.20 -28.20 -17.66
CA SER A 124 6.51 -27.56 -17.51
C SER A 124 6.42 -26.12 -16.98
N ARG A 125 5.22 -25.52 -16.97
CA ARG A 125 4.96 -24.15 -16.53
C ARG A 125 4.46 -24.04 -15.11
N VAL A 126 4.42 -25.14 -14.35
CA VAL A 126 3.92 -25.16 -12.96
C VAL A 126 4.93 -25.83 -12.04
N TRP A 127 5.00 -25.36 -10.79
CA TRP A 127 5.83 -25.98 -9.76
C TRP A 127 5.45 -27.44 -9.52
N GLY A 128 4.16 -27.77 -9.58
CA GLY A 128 3.67 -29.13 -9.42
C GLY A 128 4.02 -29.75 -8.06
N LYS A 129 5.01 -30.66 -8.03
CA LYS A 129 5.48 -31.30 -6.79
C LYS A 129 6.61 -30.52 -6.09
N THR A 130 7.19 -29.53 -6.75
CA THR A 130 8.21 -28.68 -6.14
C THR A 130 7.52 -27.73 -5.17
N ASP A 131 7.68 -28.00 -3.87
CA ASP A 131 7.08 -27.19 -2.81
C ASP A 131 7.96 -27.17 -1.56
N TYR A 132 7.89 -26.08 -0.81
CA TYR A 132 8.59 -25.93 0.46
C TYR A 132 7.69 -26.38 1.61
N ALA A 133 8.07 -27.49 2.26
CA ALA A 133 7.30 -28.08 3.35
C ALA A 133 7.81 -27.72 4.76
N GLY A 134 8.92 -26.97 4.87
CA GLY A 134 9.52 -26.57 6.15
C GLY A 134 8.78 -25.46 6.89
N LEU A 135 9.33 -25.04 8.04
CA LEU A 135 8.84 -23.84 8.72
C LEU A 135 9.20 -22.59 7.90
N PRO A 136 8.31 -21.60 7.84
CA PRO A 136 8.56 -20.38 7.08
C PRO A 136 9.75 -19.60 7.68
N TRP A 137 10.31 -18.69 6.91
CA TRP A 137 11.38 -17.82 7.37
C TRP A 137 11.02 -17.06 8.65
N VAL A 138 9.78 -16.52 8.71
CA VAL A 138 9.22 -15.89 9.90
C VAL A 138 7.72 -16.16 10.01
N GLU A 139 7.25 -16.41 11.25
CA GLU A 139 5.82 -16.53 11.56
C GLU A 139 5.48 -15.73 12.81
N ASN A 140 4.50 -14.85 12.72
CA ASN A 140 3.93 -14.18 13.88
C ASN A 140 2.94 -15.12 14.59
N THR A 141 3.36 -15.71 15.68
CA THR A 141 2.56 -16.66 16.47
C THR A 141 1.57 -15.98 17.43
N SER A 142 1.61 -14.66 17.55
CA SER A 142 0.65 -13.90 18.34
C SER A 142 -0.62 -13.50 17.57
N LYS A 143 -0.66 -13.72 16.25
CA LYS A 143 -1.89 -13.51 15.46
C LYS A 143 -3.02 -14.42 15.96
N PRO A 144 -4.22 -13.89 16.27
CA PRO A 144 -5.32 -14.68 16.82
C PRO A 144 -6.09 -15.48 15.75
N TYR A 145 -5.69 -15.41 14.50
CA TYR A 145 -6.30 -16.14 13.38
C TYR A 145 -5.24 -16.92 12.61
N LYS A 146 -5.68 -17.94 11.87
CA LYS A 146 -4.83 -18.74 10.99
C LYS A 146 -5.30 -18.63 9.55
N VAL A 147 -4.35 -18.43 8.66
CA VAL A 147 -4.57 -18.52 7.22
C VAL A 147 -4.40 -19.96 6.78
N THR A 148 -5.38 -20.52 6.06
CA THR A 148 -5.38 -21.94 5.62
C THR A 148 -5.65 -22.11 4.13
N ALA A 149 -6.17 -21.07 3.48
CA ALA A 149 -6.49 -21.05 2.05
C ALA A 149 -6.06 -19.72 1.40
N GLY A 150 -4.99 -19.10 1.91
CA GLY A 150 -4.39 -17.89 1.37
C GLY A 150 -3.02 -18.14 0.76
N LEU A 151 -2.04 -17.38 1.25
CA LEU A 151 -0.62 -17.45 0.86
C LEU A 151 0.27 -17.92 2.04
N GLN A 152 -0.29 -18.69 2.96
CA GLN A 152 0.44 -19.15 4.13
C GLN A 152 1.74 -19.85 3.74
N ARG A 153 2.85 -19.46 4.39
CA ARG A 153 4.21 -19.98 4.17
C ARG A 153 4.80 -19.69 2.78
N ARG A 154 4.14 -18.88 1.94
CA ARG A 154 4.67 -18.46 0.64
C ARG A 154 5.65 -17.31 0.82
N HIS A 155 6.80 -17.40 0.17
CA HIS A 155 7.84 -16.38 0.23
C HIS A 155 7.88 -15.64 -1.10
N LEU A 156 7.67 -14.33 -1.05
CA LEU A 156 7.56 -13.48 -2.23
C LEU A 156 8.58 -12.35 -2.14
N PHE A 157 9.17 -12.00 -3.28
CA PHE A 157 10.13 -10.92 -3.38
C PHE A 157 9.56 -9.80 -4.25
N ILE A 158 9.16 -8.68 -3.63
CA ILE A 158 8.35 -7.64 -4.31
C ILE A 158 8.93 -6.26 -4.01
N TRP A 159 9.00 -5.41 -5.04
CA TRP A 159 9.52 -4.05 -4.86
C TRP A 159 8.78 -3.00 -5.70
N PRO A 160 8.70 -1.76 -5.17
CA PRO A 160 8.25 -0.60 -5.92
C PRO A 160 9.43 -0.04 -6.73
N SER A 161 9.31 0.01 -8.02
CA SER A 161 10.21 0.60 -9.02
C SER A 161 11.67 0.87 -8.58
N HIS A 162 12.11 2.10 -8.68
CA HIS A 162 13.46 2.54 -8.37
C HIS A 162 13.51 3.38 -7.09
N GLY A 163 14.68 3.93 -6.77
CA GLY A 163 14.90 4.93 -5.74
C GLY A 163 15.97 5.91 -6.18
N ARG A 164 16.28 6.86 -5.32
CA ARG A 164 17.30 7.87 -5.59
C ARG A 164 18.68 7.22 -5.64
N TYR A 165 19.44 7.51 -6.69
CA TYR A 165 20.76 6.93 -6.92
C TYR A 165 21.76 8.00 -7.32
N TYR A 166 23.05 7.66 -7.17
CA TYR A 166 24.17 8.52 -7.55
C TYR A 166 24.54 8.33 -9.03
N LYS A 167 24.72 9.43 -9.76
CA LYS A 167 25.21 9.44 -11.13
C LYS A 167 25.78 10.80 -11.50
N ASN A 168 26.87 10.80 -12.26
CA ASN A 168 27.47 12.03 -12.81
C ASN A 168 27.80 13.10 -11.74
N GLY A 169 28.25 12.69 -10.57
CA GLY A 169 28.63 13.61 -9.48
C GLY A 169 27.51 14.07 -8.58
N GLY A 170 26.29 13.54 -8.73
CA GLY A 170 25.12 13.95 -7.91
C GLY A 170 24.09 12.86 -7.69
N TRP A 171 23.24 13.07 -6.69
CA TRP A 171 22.11 12.23 -6.39
C TRP A 171 20.90 12.63 -7.23
N GLN A 172 20.26 11.69 -7.91
CA GLN A 172 19.14 11.95 -8.80
C GLN A 172 18.08 10.85 -8.78
N TRP A 173 16.91 11.18 -9.24
CA TRP A 173 15.82 10.23 -9.55
C TRP A 173 15.95 9.74 -10.99
N GLN A 174 15.38 8.59 -11.28
CA GLN A 174 15.38 8.07 -12.65
C GLN A 174 14.38 8.81 -13.54
N ARG A 175 13.33 9.35 -12.96
CA ARG A 175 12.26 10.05 -13.67
C ARG A 175 12.09 11.49 -13.17
N PRO A 176 11.59 12.41 -14.03
CA PRO A 176 11.33 13.79 -13.63
C PRO A 176 10.15 13.88 -12.65
N TYR A 177 10.05 15.02 -11.98
CA TYR A 177 8.90 15.38 -11.15
C TYR A 177 7.76 15.88 -12.02
N LEU A 178 6.71 15.09 -12.18
CA LEU A 178 5.52 15.39 -12.97
C LEU A 178 4.26 15.10 -12.15
N PHE A 179 3.23 15.91 -12.33
CA PHE A 179 1.93 15.75 -11.66
C PHE A 179 2.06 15.51 -10.15
N CYS A 180 2.86 16.38 -9.50
CA CYS A 180 3.12 16.40 -8.06
C CYS A 180 3.87 15.17 -7.52
N THR A 181 4.45 14.31 -8.36
CA THR A 181 5.15 13.10 -7.95
C THR A 181 6.34 12.76 -8.86
N THR A 182 7.00 11.66 -8.60
CA THR A 182 7.88 10.93 -9.52
C THR A 182 7.56 9.44 -9.41
N GLU A 183 7.91 8.63 -10.40
CA GLU A 183 7.62 7.19 -10.41
C GLU A 183 7.99 6.50 -9.08
N ASP A 184 9.16 6.85 -8.56
CA ASP A 184 9.74 6.25 -7.34
C ASP A 184 8.88 6.46 -6.09
N LEU A 185 8.34 7.65 -5.90
CA LEU A 185 7.44 7.98 -4.78
C LEU A 185 6.04 7.43 -5.03
N PHE A 186 5.61 7.49 -6.29
CA PHE A 186 4.27 7.10 -6.68
C PHE A 186 4.04 5.59 -6.48
N THR A 187 4.95 4.75 -6.97
CA THR A 187 4.82 3.29 -6.86
C THR A 187 4.86 2.79 -5.42
N GLN A 188 5.69 3.40 -4.54
CA GLN A 188 5.70 3.08 -3.11
C GLN A 188 4.34 3.26 -2.46
N SER A 189 3.57 4.27 -2.88
CA SER A 189 2.26 4.59 -2.30
C SER A 189 1.16 3.55 -2.60
N PHE A 190 1.41 2.61 -3.49
CA PHE A 190 0.58 1.42 -3.74
C PHE A 190 1.07 0.20 -2.96
N VAL A 191 2.39 0.05 -2.87
CA VAL A 191 3.03 -1.17 -2.38
C VAL A 191 3.04 -1.22 -0.86
N TYR A 192 3.60 -0.22 -0.20
CA TYR A 192 3.80 -0.27 1.26
C TYR A 192 2.51 -0.14 2.07
N PRO A 193 1.57 0.80 1.77
CA PRO A 193 0.37 0.92 2.58
C PRO A 193 -0.75 -0.06 2.20
N PHE A 194 -0.71 -0.66 1.00
CA PHE A 194 -1.80 -1.51 0.53
C PHE A 194 -1.37 -2.93 0.17
N LEU A 195 -0.45 -3.12 -0.80
CA LEU A 195 -0.12 -4.45 -1.30
C LEU A 195 0.56 -5.33 -0.25
N PHE A 196 1.59 -4.82 0.43
CA PHE A 196 2.31 -5.59 1.45
C PHE A 196 1.39 -6.03 2.58
N PRO A 197 0.59 -5.14 3.21
CA PRO A 197 -0.38 -5.57 4.22
C PRO A 197 -1.39 -6.61 3.72
N MET A 198 -1.86 -6.51 2.47
CA MET A 198 -2.78 -7.52 1.90
C MET A 198 -2.11 -8.88 1.79
N LEU A 199 -0.89 -8.95 1.28
CA LEU A 199 -0.15 -10.19 1.13
C LEU A 199 0.22 -10.81 2.49
N GLU A 200 0.71 -10.00 3.44
CA GLU A 200 1.05 -10.44 4.79
C GLU A 200 -0.17 -10.86 5.61
N ASN A 201 -1.32 -10.23 5.41
CA ASN A 201 -2.59 -10.63 5.99
C ASN A 201 -3.11 -11.95 5.40
N ALA A 202 -2.75 -12.25 4.16
CA ALA A 202 -3.01 -13.53 3.52
C ALA A 202 -1.96 -14.61 3.86
N GLY A 203 -0.99 -14.31 4.73
CA GLY A 203 0.00 -15.26 5.25
C GLY A 203 1.30 -15.36 4.47
N ALA A 204 1.52 -14.49 3.47
CA ALA A 204 2.81 -14.43 2.76
C ALA A 204 3.92 -13.84 3.63
N ILE A 205 5.15 -14.27 3.36
CA ILE A 205 6.38 -13.65 3.85
C ILE A 205 6.96 -12.84 2.69
N ILE A 206 7.12 -11.54 2.91
CA ILE A 206 7.57 -10.62 1.86
C ILE A 206 8.92 -10.05 2.24
N ASP A 207 9.85 -10.13 1.28
CA ASP A 207 11.08 -9.36 1.34
C ASP A 207 11.16 -8.38 0.16
N CYS A 208 11.96 -7.33 0.34
CA CYS A 208 12.06 -6.20 -0.57
C CYS A 208 13.51 -5.70 -0.62
N PRO A 209 14.08 -5.45 -1.80
CA PRO A 209 15.43 -4.91 -1.92
C PRO A 209 15.52 -3.42 -1.57
N ARG A 210 14.46 -2.84 -1.04
CA ARG A 210 14.39 -1.44 -0.60
C ARG A 210 13.82 -1.35 0.81
N GLU A 211 14.21 -0.31 1.54
CA GLU A 211 13.64 -0.03 2.88
C GLU A 211 12.13 0.21 2.78
N ARG A 212 11.37 -0.42 3.66
CA ARG A 212 9.91 -0.32 3.69
C ARG A 212 9.37 0.60 4.80
N ASP A 213 10.22 0.98 5.76
CA ASP A 213 9.82 1.82 6.89
C ASP A 213 10.00 3.30 6.59
N TYR A 214 8.95 4.09 6.78
CA TYR A 214 8.99 5.54 6.63
C TYR A 214 9.66 6.27 7.81
N GLN A 215 9.92 5.55 8.91
CA GLN A 215 10.58 6.13 10.08
C GLN A 215 11.98 6.62 9.74
N THR A 216 12.23 7.92 9.96
CA THR A 216 13.53 8.56 9.68
C THR A 216 14.55 8.33 10.77
N HIS A 217 14.11 7.99 11.98
CA HIS A 217 15.00 7.56 13.05
C HIS A 217 15.35 6.08 12.89
N GLU A 218 16.57 5.74 13.27
CA GLU A 218 17.06 4.38 13.34
C GLU A 218 17.86 4.17 14.62
N VAL A 219 17.60 3.06 15.28
CA VAL A 219 18.38 2.58 16.42
C VAL A 219 18.84 1.17 16.14
N VAL A 220 20.15 0.95 16.12
CA VAL A 220 20.72 -0.39 15.90
C VAL A 220 21.51 -0.79 17.13
N ILE A 221 21.18 -1.97 17.65
CA ILE A 221 21.86 -2.57 18.80
C ILE A 221 22.44 -3.90 18.37
N ASP A 222 23.69 -4.09 18.72
CA ASP A 222 24.49 -5.24 18.33
C ASP A 222 25.20 -5.84 19.55
N ASN A 223 25.51 -7.13 19.50
CA ASN A 223 26.19 -7.83 20.59
C ASN A 223 27.64 -7.35 20.81
N ASP A 224 28.29 -6.80 19.78
CA ASP A 224 29.65 -6.29 19.84
C ASP A 224 29.73 -4.83 20.32
N THR A 225 28.61 -4.11 20.30
CA THR A 225 28.55 -2.67 20.59
C THR A 225 28.31 -2.44 22.06
N GLN A 226 29.32 -1.95 22.78
CA GLN A 226 29.14 -1.43 24.13
C GLN A 226 28.62 0.02 24.07
N ALA A 227 27.45 0.25 24.69
CA ALA A 227 26.84 1.53 25.05
C ALA A 227 27.25 2.76 24.20
N ASN A 228 26.81 2.82 22.96
CA ASN A 228 26.99 3.98 22.08
C ASN A 228 25.89 5.06 22.22
N GLY A 229 25.08 4.99 23.29
CA GLY A 229 23.93 5.87 23.49
C GLY A 229 22.66 5.46 22.73
N GLN A 230 22.73 4.47 21.83
CA GLN A 230 21.57 3.95 21.07
C GLN A 230 20.76 2.90 21.83
N GLY A 231 21.32 2.35 22.91
CA GLY A 231 20.69 1.31 23.72
C GLY A 231 21.72 0.33 24.28
N PHE A 232 21.25 -0.84 24.70
CA PHE A 232 22.15 -1.85 25.22
C PHE A 232 21.69 -3.28 24.88
N TYR A 233 22.67 -4.16 24.68
CA TYR A 233 22.53 -5.58 24.57
C TYR A 233 22.78 -6.23 25.96
N ALA A 234 22.00 -7.27 26.30
CA ALA A 234 22.17 -8.00 27.54
C ALA A 234 21.83 -9.49 27.39
N GLU A 235 22.54 -10.32 28.11
CA GLU A 235 22.32 -11.76 28.16
C GLU A 235 21.93 -12.20 29.56
N VAL A 236 20.99 -13.14 29.64
CA VAL A 236 20.69 -13.91 30.87
C VAL A 236 21.06 -15.35 30.58
N THR A 237 22.00 -15.88 31.37
CA THR A 237 22.45 -17.26 31.27
C THR A 237 21.86 -18.12 32.38
N GLN A 238 21.67 -19.42 32.13
CA GLN A 238 21.25 -20.39 33.11
C GLN A 238 22.33 -21.52 33.19
N GLN A 239 22.34 -22.32 34.25
CA GLN A 239 23.45 -23.25 34.59
C GLN A 239 23.97 -24.11 33.42
N ASP A 240 23.14 -24.50 32.47
CA ASP A 240 23.51 -25.37 31.36
C ASP A 240 23.35 -24.72 29.97
N ALA A 241 23.05 -23.41 29.92
CA ALA A 241 22.80 -22.68 28.69
C ALA A 241 23.51 -21.32 28.71
N THR A 242 24.74 -21.32 28.21
CA THR A 242 25.61 -20.16 28.17
C THR A 242 25.71 -19.63 26.72
N TRP A 243 25.58 -18.32 26.55
CA TRP A 243 25.90 -17.66 25.29
C TRP A 243 27.42 -17.64 25.09
N THR A 244 27.86 -18.00 23.90
CA THR A 244 29.27 -17.96 23.49
C THR A 244 29.41 -17.14 22.20
N SER A 245 30.56 -16.44 22.06
CA SER A 245 30.87 -15.73 20.81
C SER A 245 31.24 -16.69 19.70
N SER A 246 30.96 -16.30 18.46
CA SER A 246 31.52 -16.94 17.28
C SER A 246 33.06 -16.81 17.29
N ALA A 247 33.72 -17.79 16.67
CA ALA A 247 35.18 -17.74 16.52
C ALA A 247 35.61 -16.94 15.27
N ASP A 248 34.66 -16.60 14.41
CA ASP A 248 34.85 -15.90 13.13
C ASP A 248 34.16 -14.52 13.16
N SER A 249 34.62 -13.58 12.35
CA SER A 249 34.05 -12.24 12.19
C SER A 249 33.02 -12.20 11.07
N THR A 250 31.98 -13.06 11.17
CA THR A 250 30.92 -13.20 10.16
C THR A 250 29.56 -12.67 10.63
N GLY A 251 29.55 -11.84 11.69
CA GLY A 251 28.38 -11.17 12.24
C GLY A 251 28.29 -9.70 11.82
N PHE A 252 27.18 -9.09 12.19
CA PHE A 252 26.96 -7.66 12.04
C PHE A 252 27.84 -6.86 13.02
N ALA A 253 28.29 -5.67 12.60
CA ALA A 253 28.78 -4.65 13.48
C ALA A 253 28.22 -3.29 13.08
N VAL A 254 27.83 -2.49 14.06
CA VAL A 254 27.38 -1.11 13.81
C VAL A 254 28.53 -0.33 13.16
N PRO A 255 28.34 0.21 11.93
CA PRO A 255 29.37 0.98 11.25
C PRO A 255 29.78 2.21 12.06
N LYS A 256 31.12 2.42 12.22
CA LYS A 256 31.65 3.61 12.89
C LYS A 256 31.64 4.86 12.01
N TYR A 257 31.57 4.69 10.73
CA TYR A 257 31.62 5.73 9.70
C TYR A 257 30.51 5.50 8.67
N LEU A 258 30.29 6.49 7.82
CA LEU A 258 29.42 6.33 6.65
C LEU A 258 29.90 5.16 5.78
N LEU A 259 28.95 4.48 5.13
CA LEU A 259 29.28 3.37 4.26
C LEU A 259 29.93 3.88 2.96
N ASN A 260 30.94 3.18 2.50
CA ASN A 260 31.52 3.31 1.16
C ASN A 260 31.42 1.96 0.42
N ASP A 261 31.98 1.85 -0.78
CA ASP A 261 31.88 0.62 -1.58
C ASP A 261 32.50 -0.61 -0.91
N ASP A 262 33.48 -0.43 -0.01
CA ASP A 262 34.17 -1.50 0.70
C ASP A 262 33.48 -1.88 2.03
N SER A 263 32.46 -1.15 2.44
CA SER A 263 31.78 -1.35 3.71
C SER A 263 30.93 -2.60 3.70
N ARG A 264 31.14 -3.47 4.70
CA ARG A 264 30.41 -4.75 4.87
C ARG A 264 29.96 -4.91 6.32
N PRO A 265 28.81 -4.35 6.70
CA PRO A 265 28.36 -4.39 8.10
C PRO A 265 28.24 -5.80 8.65
N PHE A 266 27.80 -6.79 7.85
CA PHE A 266 27.62 -8.20 8.25
C PHE A 266 28.90 -9.06 8.14
N ALA A 267 30.02 -8.50 7.85
CA ALA A 267 31.31 -9.17 7.83
C ALA A 267 32.35 -8.46 8.72
N SER A 268 31.88 -7.65 9.68
CA SER A 268 32.76 -6.80 10.50
C SER A 268 32.61 -7.06 12.01
N GLY A 269 31.61 -7.86 12.43
CA GLY A 269 31.30 -8.20 13.81
C GLY A 269 31.29 -9.69 14.09
N THR A 270 30.87 -10.01 15.32
CA THR A 270 30.66 -11.39 15.80
C THR A 270 29.16 -11.62 16.03
N TYR A 271 28.77 -12.87 16.19
CA TYR A 271 27.44 -13.22 16.67
C TYR A 271 27.54 -14.12 17.90
N ARG A 272 26.46 -14.20 18.67
CA ARG A 272 26.37 -15.04 19.86
C ARG A 272 25.63 -16.34 19.55
N MET A 273 25.99 -17.42 20.25
CA MET A 273 25.39 -18.74 20.11
C MET A 273 25.03 -19.32 21.47
N ALA A 274 23.89 -19.99 21.52
CA ALA A 274 23.51 -20.79 22.69
C ALA A 274 22.96 -22.15 22.26
N PRO A 275 23.24 -23.25 23.00
CA PRO A 275 22.55 -24.52 22.76
C PRO A 275 21.03 -24.38 22.90
N ALA A 276 20.30 -24.98 21.99
CA ALA A 276 18.84 -24.97 22.04
C ALA A 276 18.34 -25.89 23.18
N VAL A 277 17.26 -25.47 23.84
CA VAL A 277 16.64 -26.24 24.95
C VAL A 277 15.13 -26.35 24.75
N SER A 278 14.54 -27.44 25.26
CA SER A 278 13.08 -27.62 25.21
C SER A 278 12.35 -26.69 26.21
N ARG A 279 11.04 -26.50 26.01
CA ARG A 279 10.19 -25.52 26.73
C ARG A 279 10.30 -25.49 28.26
N ARG A 280 10.62 -26.64 28.89
CA ARG A 280 10.66 -26.74 30.38
C ARG A 280 12.05 -26.64 30.95
N ALA A 281 13.05 -26.50 30.10
CA ALA A 281 14.43 -26.32 30.54
C ALA A 281 14.67 -24.90 31.02
N LYS A 282 15.82 -24.67 31.64
CA LYS A 282 16.25 -23.31 32.01
C LYS A 282 16.60 -22.56 30.75
N LEU A 283 15.88 -21.43 30.48
CA LEU A 283 16.07 -20.63 29.29
C LEU A 283 17.19 -19.63 29.50
N ALA A 284 18.06 -19.53 28.49
CA ALA A 284 18.96 -18.39 28.32
C ALA A 284 18.31 -17.41 27.34
N THR A 285 18.47 -16.11 27.56
CA THR A 285 17.92 -15.07 26.69
C THR A 285 18.99 -14.04 26.31
N ALA A 286 18.87 -13.54 25.10
CA ALA A 286 19.53 -12.34 24.63
C ALA A 286 18.49 -11.23 24.44
N SER A 287 18.80 -9.99 24.77
CA SER A 287 17.86 -8.87 24.67
C SER A 287 18.52 -7.60 24.16
N TRP A 288 17.78 -6.83 23.35
CA TRP A 288 18.16 -5.56 22.76
C TRP A 288 17.16 -4.50 23.18
N THR A 289 17.61 -3.57 24.02
CA THR A 289 16.78 -2.47 24.54
C THR A 289 17.20 -1.16 23.89
N PRO A 290 16.37 -0.59 23.00
CA PRO A 290 16.70 0.64 22.28
C PRO A 290 16.58 1.88 23.18
N ASN A 291 17.37 2.91 22.86
CA ASN A 291 17.10 4.27 23.29
C ASN A 291 16.34 5.01 22.19
N ILE A 292 15.03 4.89 22.21
CA ILE A 292 14.16 5.47 21.18
C ILE A 292 14.23 7.00 21.20
N PRO A 293 14.64 7.67 20.11
CA PRO A 293 14.83 9.12 20.10
C PRO A 293 13.52 9.91 20.20
N GLU A 294 12.44 9.40 19.65
CA GLU A 294 11.11 10.00 19.68
C GLU A 294 10.04 8.91 19.72
N SER A 295 8.98 9.09 20.55
CA SER A 295 7.86 8.13 20.58
C SER A 295 7.20 8.04 19.22
N GLY A 296 6.90 6.81 18.77
CA GLY A 296 6.30 6.57 17.46
C GLY A 296 6.43 5.13 17.00
N ARG A 297 6.07 4.92 15.75
CA ARG A 297 6.09 3.61 15.11
C ARG A 297 7.45 3.33 14.48
N TYR A 298 8.01 2.17 14.78
CA TYR A 298 9.30 1.70 14.27
C TYR A 298 9.14 0.28 13.74
N ALA A 299 9.60 0.03 12.53
CA ALA A 299 9.79 -1.34 12.06
C ALA A 299 10.91 -1.99 12.85
N VAL A 300 10.73 -3.26 13.22
CA VAL A 300 11.72 -4.07 13.93
C VAL A 300 12.28 -5.11 12.98
N TYR A 301 13.60 -5.11 12.86
CA TYR A 301 14.37 -6.09 12.09
C TYR A 301 15.35 -6.81 13.00
N VAL A 302 15.55 -8.09 12.73
CA VAL A 302 16.54 -8.92 13.44
C VAL A 302 17.55 -9.51 12.48
N SER A 303 18.76 -9.73 12.95
CA SER A 303 19.78 -10.51 12.25
C SER A 303 20.27 -11.66 13.11
N TYR A 304 20.82 -12.66 12.44
CA TYR A 304 21.39 -13.87 13.03
C TYR A 304 22.33 -14.54 12.02
N ALA A 305 23.10 -15.52 12.47
CA ALA A 305 23.90 -16.36 11.59
C ALA A 305 23.19 -17.67 11.30
N SER A 306 23.06 -18.05 10.04
CA SER A 306 22.63 -19.39 9.62
C SER A 306 23.81 -20.35 9.68
N ARG A 307 23.68 -21.44 10.43
CA ARG A 307 24.69 -22.49 10.59
C ARG A 307 24.06 -23.85 10.27
N PRO A 308 24.84 -24.87 9.91
CA PRO A 308 24.29 -26.20 9.58
C PRO A 308 23.41 -26.83 10.67
N ASN A 309 23.65 -26.45 11.93
CA ASN A 309 22.91 -26.90 13.09
C ASN A 309 22.03 -25.82 13.73
N SER A 310 21.73 -24.72 13.04
CA SER A 310 20.75 -23.73 13.49
C SER A 310 19.35 -24.32 13.60
N VAL A 311 18.57 -23.87 14.59
CA VAL A 311 17.19 -24.32 14.77
C VAL A 311 16.25 -23.65 13.76
N PRO A 312 15.17 -24.32 13.34
CA PRO A 312 14.18 -23.74 12.45
C PRO A 312 13.08 -22.93 13.18
N ASP A 313 13.13 -22.82 14.52
CA ASP A 313 12.08 -22.27 15.37
C ASP A 313 12.61 -21.37 16.50
N ALA A 314 13.55 -20.48 16.22
CA ALA A 314 14.03 -19.50 17.20
C ALA A 314 12.93 -18.52 17.61
N HIS A 315 12.73 -18.34 18.93
CA HIS A 315 11.64 -17.54 19.49
C HIS A 315 12.07 -16.11 19.81
N TYR A 316 11.63 -15.15 19.00
CA TYR A 316 11.77 -13.71 19.23
C TYR A 316 10.49 -13.14 19.82
N THR A 317 10.61 -12.28 20.83
CA THR A 317 9.50 -11.52 21.41
C THR A 317 9.81 -10.04 21.33
N VAL A 318 8.96 -9.27 20.65
CA VAL A 318 8.98 -7.82 20.66
C VAL A 318 8.05 -7.32 21.77
N LEU A 319 8.61 -6.60 22.73
CA LEU A 319 7.83 -5.87 23.74
C LEU A 319 7.64 -4.43 23.24
N HIS A 320 6.41 -3.95 23.24
CA HIS A 320 6.02 -2.65 22.68
C HIS A 320 4.78 -2.11 23.41
N LYS A 321 4.33 -0.90 23.10
CA LYS A 321 3.18 -0.28 23.80
C LYS A 321 1.88 -1.09 23.77
N GLY A 322 1.65 -1.90 22.75
CA GLY A 322 0.50 -2.81 22.65
C GLY A 322 0.67 -4.15 23.41
N GLY A 323 1.79 -4.33 24.10
CA GLY A 323 2.11 -5.55 24.87
C GLY A 323 3.30 -6.32 24.28
N ARG A 324 3.12 -7.61 24.01
CA ARG A 324 4.19 -8.48 23.49
C ARG A 324 3.71 -9.21 22.24
N THR A 325 4.54 -9.22 21.21
CA THR A 325 4.31 -9.99 20.00
C THR A 325 5.45 -10.99 19.81
N THR A 326 5.11 -12.27 19.64
CA THR A 326 6.08 -13.36 19.52
C THR A 326 6.14 -13.84 18.08
N PHE A 327 7.38 -14.10 17.64
CA PHE A 327 7.70 -14.61 16.32
C PHE A 327 8.52 -15.91 16.46
N VAL A 328 8.28 -16.82 15.55
CA VAL A 328 9.14 -17.95 15.27
C VAL A 328 9.95 -17.65 14.02
N VAL A 329 11.27 -17.73 14.11
CA VAL A 329 12.21 -17.45 13.02
C VAL A 329 13.00 -18.69 12.68
N ASN A 330 13.00 -19.05 11.40
CA ASN A 330 13.80 -20.16 10.90
C ASN A 330 15.23 -19.70 10.63
N GLN A 331 16.13 -19.97 11.57
CA GLN A 331 17.54 -19.59 11.48
C GLN A 331 18.38 -20.47 10.54
N GLN A 332 17.77 -21.47 9.88
CA GLN A 332 18.44 -22.28 8.86
C GLN A 332 18.53 -21.58 7.51
N MET A 333 17.86 -20.42 7.34
CA MET A 333 17.86 -19.62 6.12
C MET A 333 17.98 -18.13 6.43
N GLY A 334 18.40 -17.33 5.46
CA GLY A 334 18.39 -15.87 5.54
C GLY A 334 19.31 -15.26 6.59
N GLY A 335 20.38 -15.97 7.03
CA GLY A 335 21.36 -15.43 7.94
C GLY A 335 22.23 -14.33 7.32
N GLY A 336 22.70 -13.37 8.14
CA GLY A 336 23.54 -12.27 7.69
C GLY A 336 22.78 -11.22 6.88
N THR A 337 21.49 -11.02 7.15
CA THR A 337 20.66 -9.94 6.60
C THR A 337 19.64 -9.45 7.62
N TRP A 338 18.93 -8.36 7.29
CA TRP A 338 17.83 -7.84 8.09
C TRP A 338 16.53 -8.54 7.78
N LEU A 339 15.98 -9.28 8.74
CA LEU A 339 14.65 -9.89 8.66
C LEU A 339 13.61 -9.01 9.35
N TYR A 340 12.61 -8.54 8.62
CA TYR A 340 11.50 -7.75 9.15
C TYR A 340 10.55 -8.62 9.99
N LEU A 341 10.26 -8.17 11.23
CA LEU A 341 9.28 -8.82 12.12
C LEU A 341 7.92 -8.12 12.09
N GLY A 342 7.91 -6.79 12.13
CA GLY A 342 6.68 -5.99 12.22
C GLY A 342 7.00 -4.54 12.54
N THR A 343 5.98 -3.67 12.52
CA THR A 343 6.08 -2.27 12.91
C THR A 343 5.26 -2.03 14.17
N PHE A 344 5.87 -1.50 15.22
CA PHE A 344 5.31 -1.38 16.57
C PHE A 344 5.48 0.02 17.12
N GLU A 345 4.60 0.41 18.04
CA GLU A 345 4.70 1.67 18.77
C GLU A 345 5.65 1.55 19.95
N PHE A 346 6.59 2.50 20.06
CA PHE A 346 7.54 2.60 21.16
C PHE A 346 7.50 3.99 21.80
N ASP A 347 7.73 4.04 23.11
CA ASP A 347 7.95 5.29 23.83
C ASP A 347 9.41 5.73 23.77
N LYS A 348 9.60 7.05 23.78
CA LYS A 348 10.93 7.68 23.83
C LYS A 348 11.76 7.19 25.00
N GLY A 349 13.05 6.99 24.76
CA GLY A 349 14.06 6.64 25.76
C GLY A 349 14.31 5.14 25.88
N ASN A 350 15.09 4.75 26.89
CA ASN A 350 15.33 3.34 27.24
C ASN A 350 14.16 2.83 28.08
N ASN A 351 13.37 1.93 27.51
CA ASN A 351 12.24 1.33 28.20
C ASN A 351 12.36 -0.20 28.19
N MET A 352 12.33 -0.83 29.37
CA MET A 352 12.37 -2.29 29.49
C MET A 352 11.11 -2.96 28.90
N GLU A 353 10.01 -2.23 28.76
CA GLU A 353 8.80 -2.68 28.07
C GLU A 353 8.85 -2.41 26.55
N GLY A 354 9.92 -1.82 26.04
CA GLY A 354 10.15 -1.53 24.62
C GLY A 354 11.44 -2.15 24.11
N ARG A 355 11.50 -3.48 23.95
CA ARG A 355 12.72 -4.22 23.55
C ARG A 355 12.44 -5.48 22.78
N VAL A 356 13.45 -6.06 22.18
CA VAL A 356 13.42 -7.39 21.59
C VAL A 356 14.11 -8.39 22.51
N VAL A 357 13.54 -9.58 22.66
CA VAL A 357 14.09 -10.68 23.43
C VAL A 357 14.12 -11.93 22.58
N LEU A 358 15.26 -12.58 22.46
CA LEU A 358 15.44 -13.90 21.87
C LEU A 358 15.69 -14.92 22.99
N SER A 359 14.99 -16.02 23.00
CA SER A 359 15.28 -17.15 23.89
C SER A 359 15.93 -18.30 23.13
N ASN A 360 16.71 -19.12 23.83
CA ASN A 360 17.25 -20.35 23.28
C ASN A 360 16.26 -21.52 23.31
N GLN A 361 14.98 -21.25 23.52
CA GLN A 361 13.92 -22.25 23.43
C GLN A 361 13.78 -22.74 22.00
N SER A 362 13.69 -24.08 21.82
CA SER A 362 13.36 -24.71 20.53
C SER A 362 12.78 -26.08 20.77
N ASP A 363 11.91 -26.53 19.90
CA ASP A 363 11.44 -27.93 19.85
C ASP A 363 12.43 -28.84 19.10
N PHE A 364 13.48 -28.26 18.50
CA PHE A 364 14.52 -28.96 17.74
C PHE A 364 15.87 -28.93 18.48
N ARG A 365 16.70 -29.90 18.20
CA ARG A 365 18.09 -29.90 18.67
C ARG A 365 18.95 -29.02 17.78
N GLY A 366 19.83 -28.24 18.37
CA GLY A 366 20.72 -27.35 17.59
C GLY A 366 21.22 -26.17 18.41
N ILE A 367 21.46 -25.09 17.72
CA ILE A 367 21.87 -23.82 18.31
C ILE A 367 20.92 -22.71 17.89
N VAL A 368 20.74 -21.74 18.79
CA VAL A 368 20.13 -20.43 18.51
C VAL A 368 21.25 -19.42 18.39
N THR A 369 21.22 -18.59 17.36
CA THR A 369 22.20 -17.52 17.14
C THR A 369 21.55 -16.15 17.32
N ALA A 370 22.29 -15.19 17.86
CA ALA A 370 21.88 -13.82 18.16
C ALA A 370 22.92 -12.85 17.60
N ASP A 371 22.47 -11.80 16.93
CA ASP A 371 23.33 -10.80 16.30
C ASP A 371 22.74 -9.40 16.54
N GLY A 372 22.50 -8.57 15.52
CA GLY A 372 21.95 -7.24 15.64
C GLY A 372 20.42 -7.19 15.64
N VAL A 373 19.87 -6.13 16.23
CA VAL A 373 18.47 -5.73 16.12
C VAL A 373 18.39 -4.27 15.73
N ARG A 374 17.56 -3.97 14.74
CA ARG A 374 17.34 -2.64 14.19
C ARG A 374 15.89 -2.21 14.41
N PHE A 375 15.71 -0.97 14.87
CA PHE A 375 14.44 -0.29 15.07
C PHE A 375 14.39 0.93 14.15
N GLY A 376 13.46 0.96 13.22
CA GLY A 376 13.24 2.07 12.29
C GLY A 376 14.01 1.95 10.96
N GLY A 377 13.59 2.73 9.98
CA GLY A 377 14.13 2.76 8.63
C GLY A 377 15.43 3.57 8.52
N GLY A 378 15.46 4.73 9.16
CA GLY A 378 16.61 5.62 9.17
C GLY A 378 16.80 6.45 7.90
N VAL A 379 17.96 7.07 7.81
CA VAL A 379 18.39 7.89 6.68
C VAL A 379 19.50 7.20 5.90
N GLY A 380 19.72 7.62 4.67
CA GLY A 380 20.81 7.12 3.82
C GLY A 380 22.17 7.33 4.45
N GLN A 381 22.98 6.27 4.49
CA GLN A 381 24.31 6.25 5.12
C GLN A 381 25.45 5.98 4.14
N THR A 382 25.14 5.71 2.86
CA THR A 382 26.17 5.43 1.85
C THR A 382 26.69 6.73 1.27
N GLU A 383 28.01 6.94 1.38
CA GLU A 383 28.71 8.10 0.85
C GLU A 383 29.15 7.85 -0.59
N ARG A 384 28.92 8.81 -1.49
CA ARG A 384 29.29 8.72 -2.90
C ARG A 384 30.13 9.92 -3.35
N GLY A 385 31.42 9.67 -3.52
CA GLY A 385 32.36 10.68 -3.99
C GLY A 385 32.29 11.99 -3.18
N THR A 386 32.27 13.12 -3.86
CA THR A 386 32.18 14.45 -3.24
C THR A 386 30.73 14.87 -2.92
N ALA A 387 29.75 14.08 -3.34
CA ALA A 387 28.32 14.39 -3.12
C ALA A 387 27.81 13.96 -1.72
N GLY A 388 28.64 13.28 -0.94
CA GLY A 388 28.23 12.77 0.37
C GLY A 388 27.09 11.73 0.27
N THR A 389 26.24 11.67 1.29
CA THR A 389 25.05 10.81 1.31
C THR A 389 23.90 11.44 0.50
N SER A 390 22.83 10.67 0.28
CA SER A 390 21.64 11.17 -0.43
C SER A 390 20.94 12.34 0.28
N GLY A 391 21.15 12.47 1.59
CA GLY A 391 20.44 13.43 2.45
C GLY A 391 18.96 13.11 2.66
N LEU A 392 18.52 11.90 2.29
CA LEU A 392 17.12 11.47 2.33
C LEU A 392 16.91 10.27 3.27
N PRO A 393 15.68 10.05 3.72
CA PRO A 393 15.28 8.79 4.35
C PRO A 393 15.64 7.59 3.47
N ARG A 394 16.06 6.48 4.10
CA ARG A 394 16.52 5.29 3.37
C ARG A 394 15.45 4.67 2.47
N TYR A 395 14.18 4.75 2.82
CA TYR A 395 13.10 4.24 1.96
C TYR A 395 13.02 4.94 0.58
N LEU A 396 13.61 6.11 0.45
CA LEU A 396 13.70 6.85 -0.83
C LEU A 396 14.94 6.49 -1.64
N GLU A 397 15.91 5.80 -1.06
CA GLU A 397 17.11 5.40 -1.77
C GLU A 397 16.89 4.18 -2.67
N ALA A 398 17.74 4.05 -3.66
CA ALA A 398 17.78 2.92 -4.57
C ALA A 398 18.16 1.61 -3.86
N ALA A 399 17.76 0.49 -4.42
CA ALA A 399 17.98 -0.85 -3.88
C ALA A 399 19.45 -1.16 -3.61
N ARG A 400 20.36 -0.60 -4.41
CA ARG A 400 21.80 -0.77 -4.24
C ARG A 400 22.27 -0.43 -2.82
N TYR A 401 21.78 0.67 -2.25
CA TYR A 401 22.23 1.14 -0.95
C TYR A 401 21.60 0.37 0.20
N TYR A 402 20.33 0.02 0.05
CA TYR A 402 19.65 -0.83 1.03
C TYR A 402 20.23 -2.25 1.05
N ALA A 403 20.49 -2.86 -0.11
CA ALA A 403 21.09 -4.19 -0.19
C ALA A 403 22.47 -4.25 0.48
N GLN A 404 23.31 -3.21 0.30
CA GLN A 404 24.57 -3.09 1.03
C GLN A 404 24.34 -3.04 2.54
N TRP A 405 23.41 -2.20 2.99
CA TRP A 405 23.04 -2.09 4.41
C TRP A 405 22.42 -3.42 4.94
N ALA A 406 21.75 -4.17 4.10
CA ALA A 406 21.18 -5.48 4.40
C ALA A 406 22.18 -6.64 4.28
N GLY A 407 23.48 -6.38 4.10
CA GLY A 407 24.51 -7.42 4.15
C GLY A 407 24.68 -8.24 2.87
N ILE A 408 24.08 -7.82 1.78
CA ILE A 408 24.31 -8.49 0.49
C ILE A 408 25.78 -8.29 0.05
N PRO A 409 26.46 -9.34 -0.44
CA PRO A 409 27.86 -9.25 -0.82
C PRO A 409 28.13 -8.14 -1.84
N ASP A 410 29.24 -7.43 -1.69
CA ASP A 410 29.65 -6.31 -2.56
C ASP A 410 29.77 -6.72 -4.03
N THR A 411 30.22 -7.94 -4.34
CA THR A 411 30.25 -8.49 -5.70
C THR A 411 28.87 -8.55 -6.37
N LEU A 412 27.79 -8.49 -5.59
CA LEU A 412 26.40 -8.47 -6.04
C LEU A 412 25.77 -7.07 -6.01
N VAL A 413 26.28 -6.22 -5.12
CA VAL A 413 25.80 -4.84 -4.91
C VAL A 413 26.53 -3.83 -5.77
N ASN A 414 27.84 -4.02 -5.93
CA ASN A 414 28.77 -3.10 -6.61
C ASN A 414 29.38 -3.76 -7.86
N THR A 415 28.57 -4.23 -8.77
CA THR A 415 28.98 -5.00 -9.96
C THR A 415 29.79 -4.18 -10.96
N GLU A 416 29.67 -2.85 -10.91
CA GLU A 416 30.39 -1.90 -11.77
C GLU A 416 31.56 -1.22 -11.04
N ASN A 417 31.98 -1.74 -9.88
CA ASN A 417 33.11 -1.23 -9.07
C ASN A 417 33.06 0.29 -8.83
N GLY A 418 31.90 0.80 -8.44
CA GLY A 418 31.67 2.22 -8.15
C GLY A 418 31.51 3.12 -9.37
N ALA A 419 31.59 2.56 -10.59
CA ALA A 419 31.55 3.36 -11.81
C ALA A 419 30.11 3.72 -12.25
N ASN A 420 29.10 2.91 -11.90
CA ASN A 420 27.75 3.10 -12.38
C ASN A 420 26.68 2.54 -11.43
N ASP A 421 26.32 3.34 -10.44
CA ASP A 421 25.28 2.98 -9.46
C ASP A 421 23.90 2.69 -10.08
N TYR A 422 23.61 3.27 -11.24
CA TYR A 422 22.37 2.99 -11.96
C TYR A 422 22.32 1.52 -12.44
N ASN A 423 23.40 1.02 -13.06
CA ASN A 423 23.46 -0.37 -13.47
C ASN A 423 23.48 -1.31 -12.27
N ASP A 424 24.20 -0.93 -11.21
CA ASP A 424 24.23 -1.69 -9.97
C ASP A 424 22.83 -1.79 -9.34
N ASP A 425 22.08 -0.69 -9.31
CA ASP A 425 20.70 -0.66 -8.80
C ASP A 425 19.75 -1.54 -9.62
N LEU A 426 19.85 -1.53 -10.94
CA LEU A 426 19.04 -2.40 -11.80
C LEU A 426 19.29 -3.89 -11.56
N ARG A 427 20.55 -4.26 -11.29
CA ARG A 427 20.95 -5.66 -11.11
C ARG A 427 20.74 -6.17 -9.71
N VAL A 428 20.97 -5.32 -8.71
CA VAL A 428 20.98 -5.75 -7.31
C VAL A 428 19.63 -6.27 -6.85
N ARG A 429 18.52 -5.78 -7.41
CA ARG A 429 17.17 -6.26 -7.08
C ARG A 429 17.06 -7.77 -7.34
N SER A 430 17.49 -8.21 -8.52
CA SER A 430 17.53 -9.64 -8.87
C SER A 430 18.67 -10.38 -8.19
N ASN A 431 19.82 -9.74 -8.01
CA ASN A 431 20.98 -10.36 -7.34
C ASN A 431 20.67 -10.67 -5.87
N MET A 432 20.03 -9.75 -5.14
CA MET A 432 19.59 -9.97 -3.76
C MET A 432 18.61 -11.12 -3.68
N LEU A 433 17.57 -11.12 -4.52
CA LEU A 433 16.63 -12.23 -4.60
C LEU A 433 17.35 -13.57 -4.81
N ASN A 434 18.20 -13.64 -5.82
CA ASN A 434 18.91 -14.88 -6.16
C ASN A 434 19.86 -15.31 -5.04
N TYR A 435 20.60 -14.39 -4.43
CA TYR A 435 21.49 -14.68 -3.29
C TYR A 435 20.71 -15.25 -2.09
N LEU A 436 19.58 -14.63 -1.75
CA LEU A 436 18.74 -15.09 -0.64
C LEU A 436 18.05 -16.42 -0.95
N SER A 437 17.65 -16.66 -2.22
CA SER A 437 16.87 -17.85 -2.61
C SER A 437 17.73 -19.08 -2.95
N ARG A 438 18.98 -18.90 -3.39
CA ARG A 438 19.85 -20.03 -3.79
C ARG A 438 20.01 -21.03 -2.68
N GLY A 439 20.06 -22.32 -3.06
CA GLY A 439 20.07 -23.47 -2.17
C GLY A 439 18.67 -23.90 -1.71
N SER A 440 17.62 -23.13 -2.02
CA SER A 440 16.23 -23.49 -1.73
C SER A 440 15.66 -24.46 -2.78
N VAL A 441 14.46 -24.99 -2.49
CA VAL A 441 13.75 -25.89 -3.43
C VAL A 441 13.34 -25.18 -4.73
N PHE A 442 13.13 -23.87 -4.71
CA PHE A 442 12.75 -23.06 -5.87
C PHE A 442 13.95 -22.50 -6.64
N ASN A 443 15.15 -22.53 -6.05
CA ASN A 443 16.40 -22.08 -6.68
C ASN A 443 17.58 -22.98 -6.29
N PRO A 444 17.56 -24.26 -6.68
CA PRO A 444 18.62 -25.22 -6.36
C PRO A 444 19.92 -24.97 -7.15
N GLY A 445 20.97 -25.67 -6.81
CA GLY A 445 22.19 -25.78 -7.66
C GLY A 445 23.33 -24.83 -7.33
N ARG A 446 23.15 -23.85 -6.44
CA ARG A 446 24.21 -22.97 -5.90
C ARG A 446 23.97 -22.71 -4.44
N ASP A 447 25.03 -22.57 -3.64
CA ASP A 447 24.90 -22.12 -2.25
C ASP A 447 24.42 -20.66 -2.17
N GLY A 448 23.55 -20.40 -1.22
CA GLY A 448 22.99 -19.10 -0.92
C GLY A 448 22.38 -19.10 0.49
N GLN A 449 21.37 -18.31 0.70
CA GLN A 449 20.70 -18.15 2.01
C GLN A 449 19.47 -19.03 2.20
N HIS A 450 19.14 -19.90 1.26
CA HIS A 450 18.10 -20.94 1.31
C HIS A 450 16.66 -20.44 1.50
N VAL A 451 16.39 -19.13 1.40
CA VAL A 451 15.02 -18.60 1.53
C VAL A 451 14.19 -19.03 0.33
N PRO A 452 13.06 -19.74 0.51
CA PRO A 452 12.35 -20.35 -0.60
C PRO A 452 11.42 -19.34 -1.31
N PHE A 453 11.98 -18.27 -1.86
CA PHE A 453 11.23 -17.37 -2.73
C PHE A 453 10.81 -18.09 -4.00
N GLU A 454 9.51 -18.04 -4.29
CA GLU A 454 8.91 -18.74 -5.43
C GLU A 454 8.43 -17.80 -6.54
N LEU A 455 8.40 -16.49 -6.28
CA LEU A 455 7.87 -15.47 -7.17
C LEU A 455 8.54 -14.12 -6.90
N ALA A 456 8.79 -13.35 -7.98
CA ALA A 456 9.24 -11.97 -7.91
C ALA A 456 8.33 -11.03 -8.70
N LEU A 457 8.14 -9.79 -8.19
CA LEU A 457 7.34 -8.78 -8.86
C LEU A 457 7.93 -7.39 -8.66
N ALA A 458 8.19 -6.71 -9.79
CA ALA A 458 8.50 -5.30 -9.84
C ALA A 458 7.24 -4.49 -10.21
N LEU A 459 6.88 -3.51 -9.39
CA LEU A 459 5.79 -2.60 -9.70
C LEU A 459 6.35 -1.26 -10.14
N HIS A 460 6.02 -0.90 -11.37
CA HIS A 460 6.44 0.33 -12.05
C HIS A 460 5.24 1.17 -12.48
N SER A 461 5.50 2.37 -12.91
CA SER A 461 4.54 3.19 -13.65
C SER A 461 5.23 3.76 -14.89
N ASP A 462 4.64 3.48 -16.05
CA ASP A 462 5.23 3.80 -17.35
C ASP A 462 5.32 5.31 -17.63
N ALA A 463 6.11 5.65 -18.61
CA ALA A 463 6.28 6.99 -19.15
C ALA A 463 5.58 7.08 -20.50
N GLY A 464 4.47 7.77 -20.60
CA GLY A 464 3.73 8.01 -21.83
C GLY A 464 2.47 8.81 -21.57
N ALA A 465 2.09 9.64 -22.51
CA ALA A 465 0.90 10.49 -22.42
C ALA A 465 0.04 10.37 -23.67
N ARG A 466 -1.27 10.51 -23.50
CA ARG A 466 -2.26 10.65 -24.58
C ARG A 466 -2.75 12.07 -24.66
N THR A 467 -2.73 12.61 -25.86
CA THR A 467 -3.17 13.99 -26.12
C THR A 467 -4.69 14.14 -26.15
N ASP A 468 -5.41 13.04 -26.35
CA ASP A 468 -6.88 12.99 -26.40
C ASP A 468 -7.55 12.92 -25.01
N GLY A 469 -6.74 12.88 -23.94
CA GLY A 469 -7.22 12.80 -22.56
C GLY A 469 -7.72 11.41 -22.13
N SER A 470 -7.47 10.37 -22.94
CA SER A 470 -7.83 9.00 -22.59
C SER A 470 -6.84 8.36 -21.63
N ILE A 471 -7.26 7.26 -20.99
CA ILE A 471 -6.43 6.45 -20.11
C ILE A 471 -5.32 5.77 -20.93
N TYR A 472 -4.08 5.94 -20.50
CA TYR A 472 -2.92 5.24 -21.06
C TYR A 472 -2.92 3.77 -20.64
N GLY A 473 -3.15 3.50 -19.37
CA GLY A 473 -3.43 2.19 -18.81
C GLY A 473 -2.18 1.33 -18.54
N ALA A 474 -2.42 0.03 -18.35
CA ALA A 474 -1.45 -0.91 -17.83
C ALA A 474 -0.76 -1.77 -18.90
N LEU A 475 0.50 -2.14 -18.62
CA LEU A 475 1.33 -3.03 -19.43
C LEU A 475 2.07 -4.01 -18.51
N SER A 476 2.36 -5.21 -18.99
CA SER A 476 3.22 -6.14 -18.25
C SER A 476 4.41 -6.63 -19.08
N ILE A 477 5.48 -7.00 -18.39
CA ILE A 477 6.73 -7.47 -19.04
C ILE A 477 7.16 -8.77 -18.37
N SER A 478 7.57 -9.74 -19.17
CA SER A 478 8.30 -10.93 -18.74
C SER A 478 9.48 -11.23 -19.67
N THR A 479 10.31 -12.18 -19.32
CA THR A 479 11.40 -12.68 -20.15
C THR A 479 11.34 -14.21 -20.20
N THR A 480 10.97 -14.76 -21.34
CA THR A 480 10.85 -16.21 -21.56
C THR A 480 12.15 -16.89 -21.97
N GLN A 481 13.18 -16.11 -22.30
CA GLN A 481 14.51 -16.58 -22.63
C GLN A 481 15.57 -15.71 -21.96
N ASP A 482 16.43 -16.29 -21.11
CA ASP A 482 17.47 -15.54 -20.41
C ASP A 482 18.61 -15.07 -21.32
N GLY A 483 19.60 -14.38 -20.74
CA GLY A 483 20.75 -13.86 -21.49
C GLY A 483 21.64 -14.93 -22.11
N ASN A 484 21.54 -16.18 -21.67
CA ASN A 484 22.30 -17.33 -22.19
C ASN A 484 21.49 -18.19 -23.17
N GLY A 485 20.26 -17.78 -23.47
CA GLY A 485 19.36 -18.52 -24.33
C GLY A 485 18.54 -19.61 -23.63
N SER A 486 18.62 -19.74 -22.29
CA SER A 486 17.82 -20.71 -21.54
C SER A 486 16.35 -20.30 -21.49
N MET A 487 15.48 -21.25 -21.74
CA MET A 487 14.02 -21.12 -21.64
C MET A 487 13.48 -21.72 -20.33
N SER A 488 14.35 -22.15 -19.43
CA SER A 488 13.99 -22.76 -18.13
C SER A 488 14.74 -22.11 -16.99
N TYR A 489 14.13 -22.14 -15.82
CA TYR A 489 14.77 -21.83 -14.55
C TYR A 489 15.68 -22.97 -14.07
N PRO A 490 16.52 -22.77 -13.02
CA PRO A 490 17.40 -23.81 -12.49
C PRO A 490 16.69 -25.10 -12.07
N THR A 491 15.42 -25.02 -11.71
CA THR A 491 14.56 -26.18 -11.36
C THR A 491 14.07 -26.98 -12.57
N GLY A 492 14.24 -26.47 -13.78
CA GLY A 492 13.61 -27.00 -14.99
C GLY A 492 12.22 -26.42 -15.29
N LEU A 493 11.67 -25.59 -14.40
CA LEU A 493 10.41 -24.84 -14.67
C LEU A 493 10.59 -23.95 -15.88
N SER A 494 9.63 -23.98 -16.79
CA SER A 494 9.63 -23.13 -17.98
C SER A 494 9.50 -21.65 -17.63
N ARG A 495 10.30 -20.79 -18.27
CA ARG A 495 10.18 -19.32 -18.16
C ARG A 495 8.85 -18.78 -18.71
N GLN A 496 8.07 -19.60 -19.41
CA GLN A 496 6.68 -19.27 -19.78
C GLN A 496 5.78 -19.05 -18.55
N ALA A 497 6.10 -19.63 -17.37
CA ALA A 497 5.42 -19.33 -16.13
C ALA A 497 5.45 -17.82 -15.79
N SER A 498 6.53 -17.11 -16.10
CA SER A 498 6.60 -15.64 -15.98
C SER A 498 5.65 -14.92 -16.92
N SER A 499 5.53 -15.37 -18.16
CA SER A 499 4.55 -14.82 -19.10
C SER A 499 3.11 -15.05 -18.63
N ASP A 500 2.83 -16.25 -18.12
CA ASP A 500 1.53 -16.59 -17.55
C ASP A 500 1.20 -15.67 -16.37
N PHE A 501 2.14 -15.48 -15.44
CA PHE A 501 1.98 -14.58 -14.30
C PHE A 501 1.76 -13.13 -14.74
N ALA A 502 2.61 -12.59 -15.61
CA ALA A 502 2.52 -11.23 -16.10
C ALA A 502 1.19 -10.92 -16.81
N GLN A 503 0.67 -11.87 -17.59
CA GLN A 503 -0.62 -11.74 -18.24
C GLN A 503 -1.79 -11.85 -17.26
N MET A 504 -1.68 -12.69 -16.23
CA MET A 504 -2.70 -12.77 -15.16
C MET A 504 -2.79 -11.47 -14.38
N LEU A 505 -1.65 -10.87 -14.02
CA LEU A 505 -1.60 -9.55 -13.37
C LEU A 505 -2.32 -8.50 -14.22
N LEU A 506 -1.96 -8.42 -15.48
CA LEU A 506 -2.51 -7.43 -16.41
C LEU A 506 -4.01 -7.61 -16.64
N THR A 507 -4.48 -8.84 -16.81
CA THR A 507 -5.90 -9.16 -17.00
C THR A 507 -6.70 -8.85 -15.72
N GLY A 508 -6.24 -9.34 -14.57
CA GLY A 508 -6.91 -9.10 -13.29
C GLY A 508 -7.03 -7.62 -12.96
N LEU A 509 -5.94 -6.87 -13.18
CA LEU A 509 -5.92 -5.42 -12.94
C LEU A 509 -6.92 -4.67 -13.82
N THR A 510 -6.88 -4.89 -15.13
CA THR A 510 -7.76 -4.17 -16.06
C THR A 510 -9.22 -4.51 -15.84
N ASP A 511 -9.55 -5.76 -15.52
CA ASP A 511 -10.91 -6.20 -15.23
C ASP A 511 -11.44 -5.57 -13.94
N ASP A 512 -10.68 -5.63 -12.85
CA ASP A 512 -11.10 -5.09 -11.56
C ASP A 512 -11.25 -3.57 -11.58
N LEU A 513 -10.29 -2.85 -12.17
CA LEU A 513 -10.38 -1.39 -12.28
C LEU A 513 -11.55 -0.97 -13.16
N SER A 514 -11.77 -1.65 -14.29
CA SER A 514 -12.88 -1.33 -15.18
C SER A 514 -14.23 -1.52 -14.49
N ARG A 515 -14.39 -2.59 -13.71
CA ARG A 515 -15.63 -2.86 -12.96
C ARG A 515 -15.82 -1.90 -11.78
N SER A 516 -14.75 -1.58 -11.05
CA SER A 516 -14.82 -0.75 -9.84
C SER A 516 -15.11 0.71 -10.13
N PHE A 517 -14.61 1.22 -11.25
CA PHE A 517 -14.70 2.65 -11.59
C PHE A 517 -15.57 2.93 -12.80
N CYS A 518 -16.31 1.93 -13.31
CA CYS A 518 -17.20 2.05 -14.46
C CYS A 518 -16.52 2.72 -15.64
N THR A 519 -15.24 2.40 -15.89
CA THR A 519 -14.41 2.96 -16.95
C THR A 519 -13.66 1.86 -17.68
N ASN A 520 -13.41 2.02 -18.96
CA ASN A 520 -12.57 1.10 -19.71
C ASN A 520 -11.09 1.36 -19.34
N TRP A 521 -10.60 0.68 -18.31
CA TRP A 521 -9.17 0.74 -17.99
C TRP A 521 -8.38 0.07 -19.10
N THR A 522 -7.54 0.85 -19.79
CA THR A 522 -6.85 0.38 -20.98
C THR A 522 -5.86 -0.73 -20.64
N ARG A 523 -6.03 -1.90 -21.28
CA ARG A 523 -5.01 -2.93 -21.35
C ARG A 523 -4.12 -2.63 -22.56
N ARG A 524 -2.83 -2.51 -22.30
CA ARG A 524 -1.79 -2.46 -23.35
C ARG A 524 -1.19 -3.83 -23.55
N GLU A 525 0.01 -3.88 -24.12
CA GLU A 525 0.68 -5.12 -24.45
C GLU A 525 1.16 -5.89 -23.21
N HIS A 526 1.34 -7.17 -23.38
CA HIS A 526 2.28 -7.98 -22.62
C HIS A 526 3.56 -8.13 -23.44
N TRP A 527 4.67 -7.58 -22.93
CA TRP A 527 5.97 -7.67 -23.60
C TRP A 527 6.81 -8.84 -23.08
N ASP A 528 7.25 -9.68 -24.02
CA ASP A 528 8.27 -10.68 -23.76
C ASP A 528 9.63 -10.13 -24.20
N ARG A 529 10.26 -9.33 -23.32
CA ARG A 529 11.46 -8.55 -23.61
C ARG A 529 12.54 -8.77 -22.55
N ASN A 530 13.80 -8.51 -22.96
CA ASN A 530 14.99 -8.75 -22.17
C ASN A 530 15.26 -7.59 -21.18
N TYR A 531 14.47 -7.48 -20.11
CA TYR A 531 14.71 -6.56 -19.00
C TYR A 531 15.47 -7.25 -17.87
N ALA A 532 16.34 -6.53 -17.15
CA ALA A 532 17.14 -7.09 -16.06
C ALA A 532 16.25 -7.70 -14.96
N GLU A 533 15.19 -7.02 -14.57
CA GLU A 533 14.27 -7.41 -13.49
C GLU A 533 13.38 -8.63 -13.82
N THR A 534 13.34 -9.07 -15.08
CA THR A 534 12.61 -10.27 -15.51
C THR A 534 13.51 -11.36 -16.09
N ARG A 535 14.70 -10.98 -16.58
CA ARG A 535 15.69 -11.92 -17.11
C ARG A 535 16.54 -12.58 -16.03
N MET A 536 16.99 -11.76 -15.04
CA MET A 536 17.98 -12.18 -14.05
C MET A 536 17.42 -12.99 -12.89
N PRO A 537 16.16 -12.84 -12.44
CA PRO A 537 15.60 -13.71 -11.41
C PRO A 537 15.68 -15.18 -11.81
N ASP A 538 16.04 -16.02 -10.83
CA ASP A 538 16.10 -17.48 -10.96
C ASP A 538 14.73 -18.16 -10.65
N VAL A 539 13.67 -17.35 -10.44
CA VAL A 539 12.29 -17.77 -10.20
C VAL A 539 11.33 -16.99 -11.08
N PRO A 540 10.07 -17.41 -11.29
CA PRO A 540 9.07 -16.66 -12.04
C PRO A 540 8.99 -15.20 -11.62
N SER A 541 9.02 -14.30 -12.60
CA SER A 541 9.11 -12.87 -12.35
C SER A 541 8.38 -12.04 -13.41
N ALA A 542 7.84 -10.90 -13.00
CA ALA A 542 7.19 -9.95 -13.89
C ALA A 542 7.52 -8.50 -13.50
N ILE A 543 7.45 -7.61 -14.48
CA ILE A 543 7.26 -6.18 -14.27
C ILE A 543 5.80 -5.87 -14.58
N LEU A 544 5.14 -5.13 -13.71
CA LEU A 544 3.82 -4.56 -13.96
C LEU A 544 3.93 -3.04 -14.01
N GLU A 545 3.76 -2.49 -15.20
CA GLU A 545 3.53 -1.07 -15.42
C GLU A 545 2.06 -0.79 -15.14
N MET A 546 1.76 -0.34 -13.93
CA MET A 546 0.38 -0.25 -13.42
C MET A 546 -0.47 0.75 -14.20
N MET A 547 0.15 1.82 -14.68
CA MET A 547 -0.42 2.95 -15.42
C MET A 547 0.73 3.85 -15.89
N SER A 548 0.43 5.01 -16.47
CA SER A 548 1.44 6.03 -16.75
C SER A 548 1.38 7.19 -15.76
N HIS A 549 2.49 7.43 -15.03
CA HIS A 549 2.64 8.61 -14.18
C HIS A 549 2.79 9.93 -14.98
N GLN A 550 2.91 9.84 -16.30
CA GLN A 550 2.98 10.99 -17.20
C GLN A 550 1.65 11.27 -17.92
N ASN A 551 0.64 10.41 -17.75
CA ASN A 551 -0.68 10.60 -18.32
C ASN A 551 -1.66 11.17 -17.30
N PHE A 552 -2.13 12.39 -17.52
CA PHE A 552 -3.01 13.07 -16.56
C PHE A 552 -4.30 12.28 -16.28
N ALA A 553 -4.89 11.65 -17.30
CA ALA A 553 -6.10 10.83 -17.12
C ALA A 553 -5.86 9.67 -16.16
N ASP A 554 -4.70 9.01 -16.24
CA ASP A 554 -4.30 7.95 -15.32
C ASP A 554 -4.06 8.52 -13.92
N MET A 555 -3.39 9.67 -13.82
CA MET A 555 -3.01 10.28 -12.55
C MET A 555 -4.19 10.82 -11.75
N LYS A 556 -5.30 11.21 -12.40
CA LYS A 556 -6.55 11.53 -11.69
C LYS A 556 -7.06 10.37 -10.84
N PHE A 557 -6.88 9.14 -11.31
CA PHE A 557 -7.13 7.93 -10.52
C PHE A 557 -5.95 7.60 -9.60
N GLY A 558 -4.73 7.64 -10.14
CA GLY A 558 -3.53 7.19 -9.45
C GLY A 558 -3.23 7.88 -8.13
N HIS A 559 -3.62 9.15 -7.96
CA HIS A 559 -3.50 9.84 -6.68
C HIS A 559 -4.60 9.49 -5.67
N ASP A 560 -5.71 8.89 -6.09
CA ASP A 560 -6.82 8.57 -5.21
C ASP A 560 -6.56 7.29 -4.39
N PRO A 561 -6.69 7.32 -3.05
CA PRO A 561 -6.43 6.16 -2.21
C PRO A 561 -7.39 4.98 -2.45
N LEU A 562 -8.63 5.22 -2.86
CA LEU A 562 -9.58 4.17 -3.20
C LEU A 562 -9.12 3.40 -4.43
N PHE A 563 -8.60 4.12 -5.42
CA PHE A 563 -8.02 3.51 -6.60
C PHE A 563 -6.76 2.70 -6.25
N LYS A 564 -5.88 3.25 -5.40
CA LYS A 564 -4.66 2.54 -4.93
C LYS A 564 -5.01 1.24 -4.20
N PHE A 565 -6.00 1.27 -3.33
CA PHE A 565 -6.50 0.08 -2.65
C PHE A 565 -7.02 -0.97 -3.64
N THR A 566 -7.85 -0.56 -4.61
CA THR A 566 -8.46 -1.45 -5.60
C THR A 566 -7.40 -2.09 -6.49
N LEU A 567 -6.43 -1.30 -6.96
CA LEU A 567 -5.31 -1.78 -7.77
C LEU A 567 -4.45 -2.79 -6.98
N ALA A 568 -4.02 -2.42 -5.77
CA ALA A 568 -3.24 -3.30 -4.92
C ALA A 568 -3.97 -4.61 -4.60
N ARG A 569 -5.30 -4.55 -4.37
CA ARG A 569 -6.14 -5.73 -4.16
C ARG A 569 -6.21 -6.62 -5.41
N SER A 570 -6.26 -6.04 -6.59
CA SER A 570 -6.22 -6.80 -7.84
C SER A 570 -4.89 -7.52 -8.05
N VAL A 571 -3.77 -6.85 -7.76
CA VAL A 571 -2.44 -7.46 -7.79
C VAL A 571 -2.35 -8.60 -6.77
N TYR A 572 -2.77 -8.37 -5.52
CA TYR A 572 -2.84 -9.41 -4.49
C TYR A 572 -3.65 -10.64 -4.96
N LYS A 573 -4.84 -10.44 -5.52
CA LYS A 573 -5.68 -11.53 -6.02
C LYS A 573 -5.03 -12.31 -7.16
N SER A 574 -4.33 -11.61 -8.05
CA SER A 574 -3.60 -12.23 -9.16
C SER A 574 -2.44 -13.08 -8.65
N ILE A 575 -1.67 -12.58 -7.65
CA ILE A 575 -0.63 -13.36 -6.98
C ILE A 575 -1.22 -14.59 -6.29
N LEU A 576 -2.30 -14.41 -5.52
CA LEU A 576 -2.99 -15.52 -4.83
C LEU A 576 -3.42 -16.62 -5.81
N ARG A 577 -4.04 -16.24 -6.92
CA ARG A 577 -4.51 -17.19 -7.94
C ARG A 577 -3.34 -17.88 -8.64
N PHE A 578 -2.31 -17.13 -9.01
CA PHE A 578 -1.13 -17.69 -9.67
C PHE A 578 -0.41 -18.70 -8.78
N VAL A 579 -0.06 -18.31 -7.55
CA VAL A 579 0.65 -19.19 -6.62
C VAL A 579 -0.14 -20.47 -6.32
N ASN A 580 -1.44 -20.35 -6.07
CA ASN A 580 -2.27 -21.54 -5.82
C ASN A 580 -2.38 -22.44 -7.07
N PHE A 581 -2.50 -21.85 -8.27
CA PHE A 581 -2.51 -22.60 -9.53
C PHE A 581 -1.19 -23.35 -9.75
N GLU A 582 -0.04 -22.71 -9.53
CA GLU A 582 1.29 -23.29 -9.66
C GLU A 582 1.48 -24.55 -8.81
N HIS A 583 0.85 -24.60 -7.63
CA HIS A 583 0.87 -25.75 -6.70
C HIS A 583 -0.35 -26.67 -6.83
N GLY A 584 -1.22 -26.46 -7.82
CA GLY A 584 -2.42 -27.28 -8.04
C GLY A 584 -3.48 -27.15 -6.95
N ILE A 585 -3.44 -26.08 -6.13
CA ILE A 585 -4.40 -25.78 -5.06
C ILE A 585 -5.62 -25.09 -5.67
N LYS A 586 -6.80 -25.70 -5.51
CA LYS A 586 -8.06 -25.18 -6.04
C LYS A 586 -8.91 -24.48 -4.98
N ASP A 587 -8.75 -24.87 -3.73
CA ASP A 587 -9.52 -24.36 -2.60
C ASP A 587 -8.76 -23.20 -1.95
N TYR A 588 -8.85 -22.02 -2.52
CA TYR A 588 -8.31 -20.78 -1.97
C TYR A 588 -9.41 -19.73 -1.79
N ALA A 589 -9.17 -18.81 -0.87
CA ALA A 589 -10.07 -17.71 -0.59
C ALA A 589 -9.33 -16.36 -0.62
N VAL A 590 -10.00 -15.37 -1.16
CA VAL A 590 -9.55 -13.98 -1.05
C VAL A 590 -9.90 -13.46 0.34
N GLN A 591 -9.00 -12.71 0.98
CA GLN A 591 -9.28 -12.08 2.27
C GLN A 591 -10.49 -11.14 2.18
N PRO A 592 -11.27 -10.96 3.28
CA PRO A 592 -12.46 -10.11 3.28
C PRO A 592 -12.16 -8.62 3.06
N LEU A 593 -13.20 -7.84 2.81
CA LEU A 593 -13.17 -6.38 2.91
C LEU A 593 -13.33 -5.94 4.37
N PRO A 594 -12.90 -4.69 4.73
CA PRO A 594 -13.07 -4.14 6.07
C PRO A 594 -14.54 -4.15 6.50
N PRO A 595 -14.85 -4.48 7.76
CA PRO A 595 -16.20 -4.31 8.33
C PRO A 595 -16.64 -2.85 8.32
N HIS A 596 -17.94 -2.60 8.31
CA HIS A 596 -18.55 -1.27 8.32
C HIS A 596 -19.66 -1.18 9.36
N ALA A 597 -20.28 0.00 9.46
CA ALA A 597 -21.33 0.31 10.42
C ALA A 597 -20.95 -0.05 11.88
N PHE A 598 -19.69 0.27 12.24
CA PHE A 598 -19.15 -0.03 13.56
C PHE A 598 -19.74 0.91 14.61
N ALA A 599 -20.14 0.36 15.78
CA ALA A 599 -20.65 1.12 16.90
C ALA A 599 -20.12 0.57 18.22
N ALA A 600 -19.77 1.47 19.14
CA ALA A 600 -19.39 1.18 20.51
C ALA A 600 -20.32 1.93 21.46
N THR A 601 -21.19 1.20 22.18
CA THR A 601 -22.20 1.75 23.07
C THR A 601 -22.09 1.11 24.45
N PHE A 602 -22.57 1.77 25.51
CA PHE A 602 -22.65 1.13 26.83
C PHE A 602 -23.65 -0.01 26.83
N THR A 603 -23.36 -1.05 27.63
CA THR A 603 -24.37 -2.05 28.04
C THR A 603 -25.48 -1.40 28.88
N ALA A 604 -26.65 -2.04 28.98
CA ALA A 604 -27.79 -1.49 29.71
C ALA A 604 -27.51 -1.23 31.20
N ASP A 605 -26.62 -2.00 31.81
CA ASP A 605 -26.16 -1.82 33.20
C ASP A 605 -24.99 -0.81 33.33
N GLY A 606 -24.50 -0.27 32.20
CA GLY A 606 -23.41 0.69 32.17
C GLY A 606 -22.04 0.16 32.61
N LYS A 607 -21.89 -1.15 32.79
CA LYS A 607 -20.63 -1.78 33.26
C LYS A 607 -19.75 -2.32 32.13
N GLY A 608 -20.25 -2.34 30.91
CA GLY A 608 -19.55 -2.85 29.76
C GLY A 608 -19.77 -1.98 28.52
N VAL A 609 -19.06 -2.33 27.47
CA VAL A 609 -19.26 -1.85 26.09
C VAL A 609 -19.86 -2.95 25.25
N ARG A 610 -20.89 -2.62 24.48
CA ARG A 610 -21.42 -3.43 23.40
C ARG A 610 -20.89 -2.89 22.07
N LEU A 611 -20.14 -3.70 21.37
CA LEU A 611 -19.60 -3.44 20.03
C LEU A 611 -20.48 -4.13 19.00
N THR A 612 -20.86 -3.43 17.93
CA THR A 612 -21.62 -4.00 16.82
C THR A 612 -21.03 -3.55 15.48
N TRP A 613 -21.11 -4.39 14.48
CA TRP A 613 -20.58 -4.12 13.13
C TRP A 613 -21.32 -4.93 12.08
N GLN A 614 -21.04 -4.64 10.81
CA GLN A 614 -21.55 -5.40 9.68
C GLN A 614 -20.40 -5.86 8.78
N ALA A 615 -20.56 -7.05 8.20
CA ALA A 615 -19.66 -7.57 7.19
C ALA A 615 -19.85 -6.83 5.86
N THR A 616 -18.75 -6.47 5.20
CA THR A 616 -18.80 -5.87 3.87
C THR A 616 -18.77 -6.98 2.80
N ARG A 617 -19.79 -6.97 1.94
CA ARG A 617 -19.84 -7.88 0.80
C ARG A 617 -18.86 -7.41 -0.29
N ASP A 618 -17.99 -8.29 -0.74
CA ASP A 618 -17.19 -8.07 -1.95
C ASP A 618 -17.99 -8.50 -3.18
N THR A 619 -18.30 -7.55 -4.06
CA THR A 619 -19.06 -7.81 -5.29
C THR A 619 -18.21 -8.39 -6.42
N LEU A 620 -16.88 -8.31 -6.29
CA LEU A 620 -15.93 -8.83 -7.26
C LEU A 620 -15.45 -10.24 -6.90
N GLU A 621 -15.56 -10.65 -5.61
CA GLU A 621 -14.99 -11.89 -5.09
C GLU A 621 -15.94 -12.64 -4.16
N THR A 622 -16.50 -13.72 -4.64
CA THR A 622 -17.43 -14.56 -3.86
C THR A 622 -16.75 -15.29 -2.70
N THR A 623 -15.46 -15.61 -2.83
CA THR A 623 -14.68 -16.31 -1.80
C THR A 623 -14.25 -15.39 -0.65
N ALA A 624 -14.43 -14.07 -0.80
CA ALA A 624 -14.04 -13.07 0.19
C ALA A 624 -15.05 -12.90 1.33
N ALA A 625 -16.10 -13.73 1.41
CA ALA A 625 -17.05 -13.66 2.52
C ALA A 625 -16.35 -13.95 3.86
N PRO A 626 -16.53 -13.11 4.89
CA PRO A 626 -15.95 -13.36 6.20
C PRO A 626 -16.66 -14.53 6.90
N ASN A 627 -15.91 -15.28 7.69
CA ASN A 627 -16.43 -16.31 8.59
C ASN A 627 -15.94 -16.10 10.03
N GLY A 628 -15.29 -14.98 10.33
CA GLY A 628 -14.82 -14.60 11.64
C GLY A 628 -14.42 -13.13 11.68
N PHE A 629 -14.14 -12.66 12.90
CA PHE A 629 -13.70 -11.29 13.16
C PHE A 629 -12.62 -11.28 14.24
N VAL A 630 -11.76 -10.26 14.20
CA VAL A 630 -10.75 -10.00 15.23
C VAL A 630 -10.99 -8.61 15.80
N LEU A 631 -11.19 -8.55 17.10
CA LEU A 631 -11.31 -7.30 17.85
C LEU A 631 -9.92 -6.92 18.38
N TYR A 632 -9.47 -5.70 18.08
CA TYR A 632 -8.29 -5.08 18.67
C TYR A 632 -8.70 -4.04 19.69
N THR A 633 -8.08 -4.09 20.85
CA THR A 633 -8.39 -3.20 21.98
C THR A 633 -7.17 -2.40 22.37
N ARG A 634 -7.38 -1.14 22.65
CA ARG A 634 -6.41 -0.21 23.22
C ARG A 634 -6.97 0.38 24.51
N VAL A 635 -6.16 0.51 25.55
CA VAL A 635 -6.56 1.07 26.84
C VAL A 635 -5.65 2.27 27.17
N GLY A 636 -6.25 3.43 27.39
CA GLY A 636 -5.51 4.65 27.69
C GLY A 636 -4.57 5.09 26.56
N ASP A 637 -3.30 5.29 26.90
CA ASP A 637 -2.25 5.73 25.96
C ASP A 637 -1.41 4.59 25.39
N GLU A 638 -1.77 3.32 25.70
CA GLU A 638 -1.13 2.16 25.11
C GLU A 638 -1.40 2.08 23.59
N ASP A 639 -0.79 1.12 22.89
CA ASP A 639 -1.18 0.78 21.52
C ASP A 639 -2.19 -0.39 21.54
N PHE A 640 -2.69 -0.75 20.37
CA PHE A 640 -3.58 -1.90 20.22
C PHE A 640 -2.85 -3.21 20.53
N ASP A 641 -3.60 -4.12 21.17
CA ASP A 641 -3.17 -5.48 21.44
C ASP A 641 -3.04 -6.33 20.15
N ASN A 642 -2.67 -7.60 20.28
CA ASN A 642 -2.59 -8.53 19.16
C ASN A 642 -3.95 -9.01 18.62
N GLY A 643 -5.04 -8.59 19.26
CA GLY A 643 -6.41 -8.92 18.87
C GLY A 643 -6.98 -10.16 19.55
N LEU A 644 -8.30 -10.21 19.58
CA LEU A 644 -9.12 -11.31 20.08
C LEU A 644 -9.97 -11.87 18.93
N ALA A 645 -9.82 -13.15 18.61
CA ALA A 645 -10.69 -13.82 17.65
C ALA A 645 -12.10 -14.02 18.22
N LEU A 646 -13.13 -13.54 17.51
CA LEU A 646 -14.52 -13.55 17.95
C LEU A 646 -15.38 -14.62 17.25
N GLY A 647 -14.87 -15.33 16.26
CA GLY A 647 -15.68 -16.19 15.40
C GLY A 647 -16.64 -15.39 14.49
N ASN A 648 -17.67 -16.06 13.97
CA ASN A 648 -18.63 -15.45 13.03
C ASN A 648 -19.79 -14.80 13.79
N VAL A 649 -19.51 -13.63 14.36
CA VAL A 649 -20.48 -12.82 15.12
C VAL A 649 -20.48 -11.39 14.61
N ASN A 650 -21.56 -10.65 14.80
CA ASN A 650 -21.69 -9.24 14.43
C ASN A 650 -21.82 -8.30 15.63
N GLU A 651 -21.66 -8.84 16.83
CA GLU A 651 -21.59 -8.09 18.08
C GLU A 651 -20.71 -8.78 19.12
N TYR A 652 -20.18 -7.98 20.03
CA TYR A 652 -19.41 -8.47 21.16
C TYR A 652 -19.53 -7.51 22.35
N THR A 653 -19.53 -8.06 23.54
CA THR A 653 -19.60 -7.28 24.78
C THR A 653 -18.41 -7.59 25.68
N LEU A 654 -17.80 -6.54 26.22
CA LEU A 654 -16.70 -6.68 27.17
C LEU A 654 -16.84 -5.69 28.31
N PRO A 655 -16.34 -6.03 29.53
CA PRO A 655 -16.37 -5.13 30.67
C PRO A 655 -15.40 -3.95 30.46
N ILE A 656 -15.77 -2.79 31.06
CA ILE A 656 -14.92 -1.61 31.11
C ILE A 656 -14.81 -1.08 32.52
N SER A 657 -13.71 -0.38 32.83
CA SER A 657 -13.49 0.29 34.10
C SER A 657 -13.74 1.79 33.95
N PRO A 658 -14.49 2.42 34.89
CA PRO A 658 -14.61 3.87 34.92
C PRO A 658 -13.25 4.56 35.04
N GLY A 659 -13.15 5.78 34.51
CA GLY A 659 -11.90 6.55 34.50
C GLY A 659 -10.85 6.12 33.48
N ARG A 660 -11.16 5.10 32.66
CA ARG A 660 -10.26 4.64 31.57
C ARG A 660 -10.94 4.80 30.21
N MET A 661 -10.20 5.33 29.27
CA MET A 661 -10.62 5.37 27.86
C MET A 661 -10.21 4.08 27.17
N TYR A 662 -11.13 3.54 26.37
CA TYR A 662 -10.90 2.38 25.53
C TYR A 662 -11.06 2.77 24.08
N ALA A 663 -10.23 2.19 23.21
CA ALA A 663 -10.37 2.32 21.76
C ALA A 663 -10.45 0.94 21.13
N PHE A 664 -11.28 0.80 20.10
CA PHE A 664 -11.57 -0.45 19.43
C PHE A 664 -11.49 -0.30 17.93
N LYS A 665 -10.97 -1.32 17.25
CA LYS A 665 -11.11 -1.54 15.81
C LYS A 665 -11.36 -3.01 15.57
N ILE A 666 -12.05 -3.33 14.49
CA ILE A 666 -12.42 -4.68 14.14
C ILE A 666 -11.99 -5.01 12.71
N ALA A 667 -11.49 -6.21 12.49
CA ALA A 667 -11.14 -6.72 11.17
C ALA A 667 -11.90 -8.01 10.90
N ALA A 668 -12.30 -8.22 9.65
CA ALA A 668 -12.95 -9.45 9.20
C ALA A 668 -11.90 -10.49 8.82
N THR A 669 -12.20 -11.78 9.03
CA THR A 669 -11.32 -12.90 8.70
C THR A 669 -12.07 -13.98 7.95
N ASN A 670 -11.33 -14.71 7.11
CA ASN A 670 -11.73 -15.99 6.54
C ASN A 670 -10.48 -16.88 6.37
N ALA A 671 -10.62 -18.04 5.75
CA ALA A 671 -9.51 -18.95 5.46
C ALA A 671 -8.39 -18.31 4.60
N GLY A 672 -8.70 -17.30 3.80
CA GLY A 672 -7.77 -16.56 2.94
C GLY A 672 -6.98 -15.47 3.66
N GLY A 673 -7.38 -15.09 4.88
CA GLY A 673 -6.67 -14.08 5.66
C GLY A 673 -7.56 -13.06 6.36
N GLN A 674 -6.96 -11.92 6.74
CA GLN A 674 -7.60 -10.83 7.45
C GLN A 674 -7.76 -9.61 6.55
N SER A 675 -8.88 -8.91 6.68
CA SER A 675 -9.12 -7.60 6.06
C SER A 675 -8.27 -6.49 6.69
N PHE A 676 -8.24 -5.33 6.06
CA PHE A 676 -7.94 -4.09 6.76
C PHE A 676 -8.98 -3.87 7.86
N PRO A 677 -8.63 -3.14 8.95
CA PRO A 677 -9.57 -2.90 10.04
C PRO A 677 -10.64 -1.86 9.66
N SER A 678 -11.70 -1.81 10.47
CA SER A 678 -12.62 -0.68 10.53
C SER A 678 -11.90 0.59 11.00
N GLU A 679 -12.62 1.71 11.02
CA GLU A 679 -12.25 2.88 11.80
C GLU A 679 -12.10 2.56 13.28
N VAL A 680 -11.41 3.44 14.01
CA VAL A 680 -11.24 3.34 15.47
C VAL A 680 -12.37 4.07 16.16
N LEU A 681 -13.08 3.37 17.03
CA LEU A 681 -14.08 3.95 17.92
C LEU A 681 -13.62 3.92 19.36
N THR A 682 -14.02 4.93 20.13
CA THR A 682 -13.60 5.10 21.52
C THR A 682 -14.79 5.19 22.48
N ILE A 683 -14.55 4.85 23.73
CA ILE A 683 -15.53 4.93 24.81
C ILE A 683 -14.83 5.33 26.12
N TYR A 684 -15.53 6.10 26.92
CA TYR A 684 -15.06 6.47 28.24
C TYR A 684 -16.25 6.54 29.23
N LYS A 685 -16.15 5.86 30.33
CA LYS A 685 -17.08 5.96 31.44
C LYS A 685 -16.46 6.84 32.52
N SER A 686 -17.10 7.98 32.85
CA SER A 686 -16.67 8.84 33.95
C SER A 686 -16.72 8.08 35.27
N THR A 687 -15.86 8.49 36.20
CA THR A 687 -15.90 8.04 37.60
C THR A 687 -17.17 8.52 38.35
N ASN A 688 -17.78 9.59 37.83
CA ASN A 688 -19.10 10.05 38.27
C ASN A 688 -20.21 9.25 37.58
N GLU A 689 -20.87 8.37 38.29
CA GLU A 689 -21.96 7.55 37.77
C GLU A 689 -23.14 8.36 37.18
N GLN A 690 -23.33 9.61 37.61
CA GLN A 690 -24.39 10.52 37.13
C GLN A 690 -23.92 11.39 35.95
N ALA A 691 -22.69 11.19 35.45
CA ALA A 691 -22.17 11.97 34.34
C ALA A 691 -23.06 11.81 33.09
N PRO A 692 -23.51 12.92 32.47
CA PRO A 692 -24.26 12.85 31.23
C PRO A 692 -23.42 12.25 30.12
N GLN A 693 -24.11 11.64 29.15
CA GLN A 693 -23.42 10.97 28.03
C GLN A 693 -23.35 11.87 26.81
N VAL A 694 -22.22 11.80 26.10
CA VAL A 694 -21.98 12.39 24.77
C VAL A 694 -21.87 11.27 23.76
N LEU A 695 -22.43 11.44 22.56
CA LEU A 695 -22.23 10.55 21.43
C LEU A 695 -21.22 11.17 20.48
N LEU A 696 -20.09 10.54 20.27
CA LEU A 696 -19.17 10.86 19.19
C LEU A 696 -19.65 10.18 17.90
N VAL A 697 -19.79 10.92 16.81
CA VAL A 697 -20.09 10.38 15.50
C VAL A 697 -18.89 10.64 14.59
N ASN A 698 -18.19 9.57 14.20
CA ASN A 698 -17.13 9.69 13.20
C ASN A 698 -17.76 9.87 11.83
N GLY A 699 -17.99 11.12 11.44
CA GLY A 699 -18.56 11.50 10.14
C GLY A 699 -17.53 11.65 9.02
N PHE A 700 -16.25 11.64 9.36
CA PHE A 700 -15.15 11.83 8.40
C PHE A 700 -14.70 10.51 7.79
N THR A 701 -15.19 10.22 6.57
CA THR A 701 -14.90 8.99 5.83
C THR A 701 -14.17 9.26 4.51
N ARG A 702 -14.02 10.54 4.10
CA ARG A 702 -13.39 10.91 2.84
C ARG A 702 -11.94 10.44 2.80
N VAL A 703 -11.60 9.80 1.68
CA VAL A 703 -10.25 9.61 1.13
C VAL A 703 -10.30 10.00 -0.34
N SER A 704 -9.38 10.82 -0.81
CA SER A 704 -9.44 11.35 -2.18
C SER A 704 -8.08 11.78 -2.70
N GLY A 705 -7.94 11.84 -4.02
CA GLY A 705 -6.84 12.51 -4.68
C GLY A 705 -6.90 14.03 -4.50
N PRO A 706 -5.85 14.76 -4.93
CA PRO A 706 -5.78 16.20 -4.87
C PRO A 706 -6.74 16.87 -5.89
N ALA A 707 -7.07 18.14 -5.63
CA ALA A 707 -7.79 18.98 -6.58
C ALA A 707 -7.02 19.07 -7.91
N TRP A 708 -7.76 19.19 -9.00
CA TRP A 708 -7.18 19.29 -10.33
C TRP A 708 -7.90 20.36 -11.18
N VAL A 709 -7.23 20.83 -12.22
CA VAL A 709 -7.75 21.67 -13.27
C VAL A 709 -7.65 20.92 -14.60
N ASP A 710 -8.70 21.00 -15.41
CA ASP A 710 -8.78 20.42 -16.74
C ASP A 710 -9.62 21.32 -17.64
N THR A 711 -8.96 22.30 -18.26
CA THR A 711 -9.55 23.30 -19.15
C THR A 711 -8.87 23.26 -20.52
N PRO A 712 -9.38 23.94 -21.53
CA PRO A 712 -8.70 23.99 -22.83
C PRO A 712 -7.23 24.43 -22.76
N ASP A 713 -6.89 25.31 -21.82
CA ASP A 713 -5.56 25.93 -21.73
C ASP A 713 -4.70 25.34 -20.60
N SER A 714 -5.33 24.77 -19.57
CA SER A 714 -4.65 24.36 -18.34
C SER A 714 -5.01 22.94 -17.91
N LEU A 715 -3.99 22.19 -17.44
CA LEU A 715 -4.14 20.83 -16.99
C LEU A 715 -3.21 20.55 -15.81
N GLY A 716 -3.71 19.90 -14.75
CA GLY A 716 -2.85 19.45 -13.65
C GLY A 716 -3.46 19.51 -12.28
N PHE A 717 -2.64 19.25 -11.24
CA PHE A 717 -3.04 19.15 -9.84
C PHE A 717 -2.75 20.42 -9.05
N ARG A 718 -3.66 20.77 -8.16
CA ARG A 718 -3.66 21.98 -7.33
C ARG A 718 -3.58 21.62 -5.85
N LEU A 719 -2.36 21.18 -5.41
CA LEU A 719 -2.10 20.86 -4.00
C LEU A 719 -2.34 22.08 -3.09
N ASP A 720 -2.17 23.28 -3.61
CA ASP A 720 -2.40 24.53 -2.92
C ASP A 720 -3.88 24.79 -2.61
N ILE A 721 -4.80 24.21 -3.38
CA ILE A 721 -6.24 24.30 -3.16
C ILE A 721 -6.72 23.18 -2.23
N ASP A 722 -6.45 21.93 -2.60
CA ASP A 722 -6.78 20.73 -1.83
C ASP A 722 -5.75 19.64 -2.17
N PRO A 723 -4.85 19.27 -1.25
CA PRO A 723 -3.89 18.19 -1.49
C PRO A 723 -4.54 16.81 -1.51
N GLY A 724 -5.87 16.73 -1.37
CA GLY A 724 -6.59 15.49 -1.17
C GLY A 724 -6.55 15.02 0.28
N VAL A 725 -7.06 13.81 0.49
CA VAL A 725 -7.09 13.15 1.78
C VAL A 725 -6.49 11.74 1.63
N PRO A 726 -5.20 11.57 1.88
CA PRO A 726 -4.56 10.25 1.86
C PRO A 726 -5.23 9.25 2.82
N TYR A 727 -5.10 7.96 2.52
CA TYR A 727 -5.41 6.88 3.47
C TYR A 727 -4.27 6.78 4.48
N LEU A 728 -4.56 6.98 5.75
CA LEU A 728 -3.60 7.14 6.86
C LEU A 728 -2.62 8.30 6.57
N SER A 729 -1.60 8.07 5.79
CA SER A 729 -0.62 9.06 5.34
C SER A 729 -0.06 8.70 3.96
N THR A 730 0.69 9.62 3.37
CA THR A 730 1.39 9.39 2.11
C THR A 730 2.73 10.12 2.06
N THR A 731 3.68 9.53 1.36
CA THR A 731 4.97 10.13 0.96
C THR A 731 5.04 10.33 -0.56
N ALA A 732 3.91 10.19 -1.27
CA ALA A 732 3.87 10.15 -2.73
C ALA A 732 4.11 11.50 -3.40
N PHE A 733 3.93 12.62 -2.69
CA PHE A 733 4.08 13.93 -3.28
C PHE A 733 5.54 14.39 -3.30
N SER A 734 6.00 14.84 -4.47
CA SER A 734 7.29 15.49 -4.62
C SER A 734 7.22 17.00 -4.32
N GLY A 735 6.13 17.66 -4.72
CA GLY A 735 5.92 19.10 -4.57
C GLY A 735 4.76 19.60 -5.42
N GLU A 736 4.50 20.90 -5.38
CA GLU A 736 3.45 21.53 -6.16
C GLU A 736 3.75 21.51 -7.66
N GLN A 737 2.72 21.33 -8.49
CA GLN A 737 2.85 21.47 -9.94
C GLN A 737 3.16 22.93 -10.31
N ARG A 738 4.09 23.12 -11.24
CA ARG A 738 4.60 24.44 -11.69
C ARG A 738 4.14 24.80 -13.09
N VAL A 739 3.92 23.81 -13.95
CA VAL A 739 3.56 24.00 -15.36
C VAL A 739 2.20 23.37 -15.64
N PHE A 740 1.25 24.21 -16.02
CA PHE A 740 -0.15 23.81 -16.30
C PHE A 740 -0.53 23.94 -17.78
N ASN A 741 0.35 24.43 -18.64
CA ASN A 741 0.04 24.68 -20.05
C ASN A 741 -0.22 23.36 -20.80
N ARG A 742 -1.44 23.17 -21.27
CA ARG A 742 -1.87 21.98 -22.01
C ARG A 742 -1.08 21.71 -23.30
N GLU A 743 -0.58 22.74 -23.98
CA GLU A 743 0.25 22.61 -25.18
C GLU A 743 1.59 21.91 -24.91
N ALA A 744 1.98 21.77 -23.64
CA ALA A 744 3.18 21.06 -23.25
C ALA A 744 3.02 19.52 -23.16
N ILE A 745 1.84 18.98 -23.48
CA ILE A 745 1.60 17.51 -23.46
C ILE A 745 2.62 16.78 -24.32
N GLY A 746 3.23 15.75 -23.78
CA GLY A 746 4.22 14.90 -24.44
C GLY A 746 5.62 15.51 -24.57
N ARG A 747 5.85 16.72 -24.04
CA ARG A 747 7.21 17.28 -23.97
C ARG A 747 7.94 16.68 -22.78
N GLU A 748 9.07 16.09 -23.04
CA GLU A 748 9.95 15.52 -22.01
C GLU A 748 10.68 16.63 -21.25
N GLY A 749 11.06 16.32 -20.00
CA GLY A 749 11.92 17.14 -19.17
C GLY A 749 11.20 17.91 -18.06
N SER A 750 12.00 18.60 -17.25
CA SER A 750 11.57 19.27 -16.02
C SER A 750 10.71 20.52 -16.23
N THR A 751 10.55 20.97 -17.45
CA THR A 751 9.73 22.16 -17.82
C THR A 751 8.49 21.81 -18.64
N GLY A 752 8.25 20.51 -18.86
CA GLY A 752 7.09 20.02 -19.60
C GLY A 752 5.79 20.05 -18.80
N LEU A 753 4.71 19.59 -19.40
CA LEU A 753 3.41 19.47 -18.77
C LEU A 753 3.51 18.68 -17.46
N GLY A 754 2.89 19.21 -16.41
CA GLY A 754 2.87 18.56 -15.09
C GLY A 754 4.16 18.73 -14.30
N HIS A 755 5.18 19.43 -14.84
CA HIS A 755 6.40 19.70 -14.08
C HIS A 755 6.10 20.22 -12.69
N SER A 756 6.71 19.59 -11.68
CA SER A 756 6.43 19.83 -10.26
C SER A 756 7.69 20.15 -9.48
N GLY A 757 7.51 20.71 -8.31
CA GLY A 757 8.57 20.95 -7.34
C GLY A 757 9.05 19.66 -6.66
N HIS A 758 10.00 19.85 -5.74
CA HIS A 758 10.58 18.75 -4.94
C HIS A 758 10.59 19.08 -3.43
N GLU A 759 9.87 20.12 -3.04
CA GLU A 759 9.80 20.62 -1.66
C GLU A 759 9.10 19.68 -0.69
N LEU A 760 8.38 18.67 -1.18
CA LEU A 760 7.70 17.65 -0.36
C LEU A 760 8.40 16.28 -0.39
N VAL A 761 9.51 16.15 -1.09
CA VAL A 761 10.27 14.88 -1.12
C VAL A 761 10.72 14.48 0.28
N GLY A 762 10.35 13.27 0.72
CA GLY A 762 10.65 12.77 2.06
C GLY A 762 9.74 13.30 3.16
N HIS A 763 8.76 14.12 2.83
CA HIS A 763 7.74 14.56 3.79
C HIS A 763 6.55 13.60 3.78
N GLU A 764 6.23 13.06 4.94
CA GLU A 764 5.00 12.31 5.18
C GLU A 764 3.85 13.30 5.40
N ILE A 765 2.74 13.07 4.72
CA ILE A 765 1.53 13.90 4.77
C ILE A 765 0.39 13.03 5.28
N ALA A 766 -0.07 13.30 6.51
CA ALA A 766 -1.22 12.62 7.08
C ALA A 766 -2.52 13.03 6.38
N GLY A 767 -3.41 12.05 6.22
CA GLY A 767 -4.75 12.19 5.70
C GLY A 767 -5.81 11.75 6.71
N ASN A 768 -6.70 10.86 6.28
CA ASN A 768 -7.68 10.25 7.17
C ASN A 768 -7.04 9.04 7.87
N THR A 769 -6.75 9.20 9.17
CA THR A 769 -6.23 8.14 10.04
C THR A 769 -7.34 7.27 10.65
N PHE A 770 -8.60 7.65 10.44
CA PHE A 770 -9.79 6.93 10.92
C PHE A 770 -9.88 6.75 12.45
N ASP A 771 -9.17 7.58 13.22
CA ASP A 771 -9.08 7.47 14.68
C ASP A 771 -9.38 8.77 15.43
N PHE A 772 -10.03 9.74 14.79
CA PHE A 772 -10.30 11.07 15.35
C PHE A 772 -11.18 11.03 16.60
N THR A 773 -11.95 9.96 16.80
CA THR A 773 -12.66 9.73 18.07
C THR A 773 -11.71 9.67 19.27
N ILE A 774 -10.43 9.32 19.09
CA ILE A 774 -9.42 9.36 20.15
C ILE A 774 -9.16 10.79 20.58
N CYS A 775 -8.94 11.71 19.64
CA CYS A 775 -8.63 13.12 19.93
C CYS A 775 -9.80 13.81 20.65
N HIS A 776 -11.02 13.68 20.11
CA HIS A 776 -12.24 14.21 20.71
C HIS A 776 -12.54 13.55 22.07
N GLY A 777 -12.44 12.23 22.14
CA GLY A 777 -12.66 11.45 23.34
C GLY A 777 -11.70 11.81 24.47
N LYS A 778 -10.39 11.98 24.19
CA LYS A 778 -9.42 12.47 25.17
C LYS A 778 -9.82 13.82 25.74
N SER A 779 -10.28 14.74 24.90
CA SER A 779 -10.71 16.07 25.35
C SER A 779 -11.98 16.03 26.20
N ILE A 780 -12.91 15.11 25.93
CA ILE A 780 -14.09 14.87 26.77
C ILE A 780 -13.68 14.23 28.09
N ALA A 781 -12.89 13.16 28.05
CA ALA A 781 -12.42 12.44 29.25
C ALA A 781 -11.63 13.34 30.20
N ALA A 782 -10.82 14.28 29.66
CA ALA A 782 -10.06 15.25 30.45
C ALA A 782 -10.94 16.19 31.29
N THR A 783 -12.25 16.27 31.03
CA THR A 783 -13.20 17.01 31.86
C THR A 783 -13.65 16.23 33.07
N ASP A 784 -13.65 14.90 32.99
CA ASP A 784 -14.28 13.91 33.91
C ASP A 784 -15.74 14.24 34.31
N GLN A 785 -16.40 15.12 33.54
CA GLN A 785 -17.80 15.51 33.78
C GLN A 785 -18.79 14.77 32.89
N TYR A 786 -18.28 14.10 31.86
CA TYR A 786 -19.10 13.39 30.86
C TYR A 786 -18.57 11.99 30.64
N SER A 787 -19.48 11.07 30.41
CA SER A 787 -19.17 9.78 29.75
C SER A 787 -19.41 9.93 28.26
N PHE A 788 -18.75 9.11 27.41
CA PHE A 788 -19.05 9.11 25.99
C PHE A 788 -18.98 7.72 25.36
N THR A 789 -19.70 7.57 24.28
CA THR A 789 -19.65 6.42 23.35
C THR A 789 -19.40 6.93 21.94
N SER A 790 -19.06 6.04 21.01
CA SER A 790 -18.81 6.46 19.63
C SER A 790 -19.41 5.51 18.61
N VAL A 791 -19.74 6.05 17.44
CA VAL A 791 -20.28 5.30 16.31
C VAL A 791 -19.69 5.81 14.99
N SER A 792 -19.63 4.92 14.01
CA SER A 792 -19.31 5.29 12.63
C SER A 792 -20.45 6.09 12.01
N ARG A 793 -20.17 6.74 10.89
CA ARG A 793 -21.16 7.45 10.07
C ARG A 793 -22.32 6.52 9.65
N GLU A 794 -21.98 5.33 9.16
CA GLU A 794 -22.95 4.34 8.70
C GLU A 794 -23.78 3.80 9.87
N ALA A 795 -23.18 3.53 11.02
CA ALA A 795 -23.88 3.09 12.21
C ALA A 795 -24.79 4.19 12.75
N PHE A 796 -24.36 5.44 12.77
CA PHE A 796 -25.20 6.57 13.12
C PHE A 796 -26.42 6.65 12.22
N GLN A 797 -26.28 6.43 10.92
CA GLN A 797 -27.38 6.49 9.96
C GLN A 797 -28.34 5.31 10.09
N SER A 798 -27.82 4.09 10.20
CA SER A 798 -28.59 2.84 10.08
C SER A 798 -28.99 2.22 11.43
N ALA A 799 -28.19 2.38 12.48
CA ALA A 799 -28.45 1.74 13.77
C ALA A 799 -29.63 2.36 14.52
N THR A 800 -30.37 1.51 15.24
CA THR A 800 -31.40 1.94 16.18
C THR A 800 -30.73 2.45 17.47
N LEU A 801 -30.31 3.72 17.44
CA LEU A 801 -29.74 4.41 18.59
C LEU A 801 -30.84 5.22 19.29
N ASN A 802 -30.98 5.04 20.62
CA ASN A 802 -31.84 5.94 21.41
C ASN A 802 -31.08 7.24 21.73
N LEU A 803 -31.18 8.21 20.81
CA LEU A 803 -30.45 9.47 20.91
C LEU A 803 -30.86 10.30 22.15
N ASN A 804 -32.04 10.07 22.76
CA ASN A 804 -32.46 10.74 23.98
C ASN A 804 -31.59 10.39 25.20
N ASN A 805 -30.78 9.36 25.12
CA ASN A 805 -29.82 9.01 26.17
C ASN A 805 -28.60 9.94 26.20
N TYR A 806 -28.42 10.76 25.17
CA TYR A 806 -27.24 11.61 25.02
C TYR A 806 -27.58 13.08 25.25
N ALA A 807 -26.83 13.70 26.15
CA ALA A 807 -26.95 15.14 26.44
C ALA A 807 -26.42 16.00 25.28
N ALA A 808 -25.46 15.48 24.51
CA ALA A 808 -24.95 16.11 23.30
C ALA A 808 -24.46 15.06 22.30
N ILE A 809 -24.48 15.42 21.00
CA ILE A 809 -23.78 14.73 19.93
C ILE A 809 -22.57 15.60 19.52
N ASP A 810 -21.40 15.00 19.38
CA ASP A 810 -20.22 15.57 18.76
C ASP A 810 -20.03 14.90 17.40
N TYR A 811 -20.36 15.63 16.32
CA TYR A 811 -20.28 15.16 14.94
C TYR A 811 -18.96 15.63 14.30
N ILE A 812 -18.05 14.70 14.08
CA ILE A 812 -16.72 14.92 13.52
C ILE A 812 -16.83 14.87 11.98
N ALA A 813 -16.80 16.02 11.33
CA ALA A 813 -16.86 16.08 9.87
C ALA A 813 -15.48 16.23 9.22
N GLY A 814 -14.46 16.72 9.93
CA GLY A 814 -13.09 16.81 9.42
C GLY A 814 -12.99 17.51 8.07
N LEU A 815 -12.47 16.79 7.09
CA LEU A 815 -12.42 17.22 5.67
C LEU A 815 -13.49 16.52 4.81
N GLN A 816 -14.59 16.07 5.40
CA GLN A 816 -15.72 15.49 4.67
C GLN A 816 -16.32 16.55 3.74
N GLY A 817 -16.53 16.23 2.47
CA GLY A 817 -17.13 17.11 1.48
C GLY A 817 -17.12 16.50 0.08
N ASN A 818 -18.11 16.87 -0.73
CA ASN A 818 -18.19 16.51 -2.13
C ASN A 818 -17.29 17.43 -2.96
N MET A 819 -16.14 16.93 -3.36
CA MET A 819 -15.20 17.66 -4.21
C MET A 819 -15.22 17.07 -5.63
N PRO A 820 -15.01 17.89 -6.68
CA PRO A 820 -15.02 17.42 -8.08
C PRO A 820 -14.05 16.26 -8.36
N GLN A 821 -12.94 16.21 -7.63
CA GLN A 821 -11.92 15.17 -7.75
C GLN A 821 -12.25 13.85 -7.06
N ASN A 822 -13.29 13.78 -6.26
CA ASN A 822 -13.64 12.57 -5.54
C ASN A 822 -14.10 11.47 -6.50
N LEU A 823 -13.57 10.26 -6.38
CA LEU A 823 -14.02 9.11 -7.18
C LEU A 823 -15.38 8.55 -6.72
N ARG A 824 -15.84 8.94 -5.53
CA ARG A 824 -17.18 8.67 -5.01
C ARG A 824 -17.69 9.84 -4.18
N PRO A 825 -19.00 9.97 -3.98
CA PRO A 825 -19.55 11.06 -3.15
C PRO A 825 -19.16 10.91 -1.67
N TYR A 826 -18.81 12.05 -1.04
CA TYR A 826 -18.53 12.17 0.39
C TYR A 826 -19.29 13.35 1.02
N PRO A 827 -20.62 13.47 0.87
CA PRO A 827 -21.35 14.62 1.40
C PRO A 827 -21.15 14.75 2.92
N VAL A 828 -21.09 15.95 3.45
CA VAL A 828 -21.09 16.18 4.90
C VAL A 828 -22.36 15.62 5.50
N PHE A 829 -23.52 15.93 4.92
CA PHE A 829 -24.81 15.44 5.35
C PHE A 829 -25.58 14.84 4.17
N ASN A 830 -25.88 13.56 4.24
CA ASN A 830 -26.92 12.98 3.37
C ASN A 830 -28.30 13.13 4.06
N SER A 831 -29.38 12.80 3.33
CA SER A 831 -30.75 12.94 3.82
C SER A 831 -31.01 12.18 5.14
N GLY A 832 -30.46 10.98 5.28
CA GLY A 832 -30.60 10.16 6.49
C GLY A 832 -29.99 10.83 7.72
N ILE A 833 -28.82 11.41 7.60
CA ILE A 833 -28.13 12.15 8.67
C ILE A 833 -28.88 13.43 9.00
N ARG A 834 -29.30 14.22 7.97
CA ARG A 834 -30.10 15.44 8.19
C ARG A 834 -31.36 15.17 8.96
N ASN A 835 -32.11 14.12 8.59
CA ASN A 835 -33.34 13.74 9.26
C ASN A 835 -33.10 13.34 10.72
N LYS A 836 -32.11 12.51 10.99
CA LYS A 836 -31.77 12.02 12.31
C LYS A 836 -31.30 13.13 13.26
N LEU A 837 -30.44 14.03 12.79
CA LEU A 837 -30.00 15.21 13.55
C LEU A 837 -31.16 16.17 13.81
N SER A 838 -32.03 16.41 12.81
CA SER A 838 -33.20 17.26 12.97
C SER A 838 -34.15 16.73 14.04
N GLN A 839 -34.47 15.44 14.01
CA GLN A 839 -35.33 14.80 15.04
C GLN A 839 -34.70 14.90 16.42
N TYR A 840 -33.42 14.63 16.58
CA TYR A 840 -32.70 14.71 17.85
C TYR A 840 -32.71 16.14 18.42
N LEU A 841 -32.42 17.15 17.60
CA LEU A 841 -32.44 18.55 18.02
C LEU A 841 -33.85 18.99 18.40
N GLN A 842 -34.87 18.64 17.61
CA GLN A 842 -36.27 18.94 17.94
C GLN A 842 -36.74 18.31 19.23
N SER A 843 -36.18 17.15 19.62
CA SER A 843 -36.44 16.48 20.91
C SER A 843 -35.71 17.13 22.11
N GLY A 844 -34.96 18.20 21.90
CA GLY A 844 -34.24 18.90 22.95
C GLY A 844 -32.75 18.58 23.05
N GLY A 845 -32.22 17.89 22.09
CA GLY A 845 -30.81 17.52 22.00
C GLY A 845 -29.88 18.70 21.80
N ALA A 846 -28.56 18.46 21.91
CA ALA A 846 -27.52 19.44 21.66
C ALA A 846 -26.47 18.90 20.70
N LEU A 847 -25.92 19.74 19.80
CA LEU A 847 -24.99 19.34 18.76
C LEU A 847 -23.75 20.20 18.79
N MET A 848 -22.57 19.56 18.85
CA MET A 848 -21.30 20.05 18.40
C MET A 848 -21.05 19.51 17.00
N LEU A 849 -20.62 20.36 16.08
CA LEU A 849 -20.27 20.01 14.73
C LEU A 849 -18.95 20.69 14.36
N SER A 850 -17.99 19.96 13.80
CA SER A 850 -16.71 20.52 13.39
C SER A 850 -16.24 19.95 12.06
N GLY A 851 -15.80 20.82 11.15
CA GLY A 851 -15.26 20.41 9.85
C GLY A 851 -15.06 21.57 8.90
N SER A 852 -14.18 21.43 7.93
CA SER A 852 -13.83 22.50 6.98
C SER A 852 -14.96 22.88 6.03
N PHE A 853 -15.79 21.93 5.60
CA PHE A 853 -16.77 22.11 4.52
C PHE A 853 -18.22 21.97 4.99
N ILE A 854 -18.50 22.25 6.27
CA ILE A 854 -19.82 22.04 6.84
C ILE A 854 -20.89 22.98 6.28
N ALA A 855 -20.49 24.10 5.68
CA ALA A 855 -21.38 25.03 5.02
C ALA A 855 -21.27 24.95 3.48
N SER A 856 -20.05 25.02 2.95
CA SER A 856 -19.82 25.05 1.51
C SER A 856 -20.33 23.81 0.77
N ASP A 857 -20.29 22.63 1.40
CA ASP A 857 -20.83 21.38 0.85
C ASP A 857 -22.37 21.30 0.87
N ASN A 858 -23.05 22.29 1.47
CA ASN A 858 -24.50 22.26 1.76
C ASN A 858 -25.26 23.48 1.25
N ILE A 859 -24.76 24.15 0.21
CA ILE A 859 -25.40 25.36 -0.34
C ILE A 859 -25.99 25.19 -1.74
N GLU A 860 -25.68 24.10 -2.41
CA GLU A 860 -26.09 23.90 -3.82
C GLU A 860 -27.56 23.54 -3.97
N ASN A 861 -28.14 22.81 -3.01
CA ASN A 861 -29.55 22.49 -3.04
C ASN A 861 -30.32 23.08 -1.83
N ASP A 862 -31.62 23.33 -2.04
CA ASP A 862 -32.47 24.02 -1.06
C ASP A 862 -32.70 23.21 0.24
N ASP A 863 -32.75 21.89 0.16
CA ASP A 863 -32.95 21.04 1.35
C ASP A 863 -31.71 21.09 2.27
N GLU A 864 -30.52 21.09 1.69
CA GLU A 864 -29.26 21.19 2.42
C GLU A 864 -29.07 22.58 3.03
N ARG A 865 -29.35 23.62 2.24
CA ARG A 865 -29.33 25.00 2.70
C ARG A 865 -30.34 25.22 3.82
N ASN A 866 -31.57 24.72 3.68
CA ASN A 866 -32.59 24.78 4.70
C ASN A 866 -32.18 24.07 5.99
N PHE A 867 -31.49 22.93 5.90
CA PHE A 867 -31.00 22.23 7.06
C PHE A 867 -29.98 23.07 7.84
N ILE A 868 -28.96 23.62 7.19
CA ILE A 868 -27.94 24.40 7.88
C ILE A 868 -28.51 25.72 8.44
N GLU A 869 -29.38 26.42 7.68
CA GLU A 869 -29.91 27.71 8.09
C GLU A 869 -31.06 27.59 9.13
N ASN A 870 -31.97 26.64 8.92
CA ASN A 870 -33.19 26.55 9.74
C ASN A 870 -33.12 25.54 10.89
N VAL A 871 -32.18 24.56 10.81
CA VAL A 871 -31.98 23.56 11.89
C VAL A 871 -30.71 23.88 12.66
N LEU A 872 -29.53 23.96 11.93
CA LEU A 872 -28.24 24.20 12.58
C LEU A 872 -27.99 25.67 12.93
N LYS A 873 -28.66 26.61 12.26
CA LYS A 873 -28.72 28.05 12.55
C LYS A 873 -27.46 28.83 12.13
N TYR A 874 -26.78 28.37 11.09
CA TYR A 874 -25.69 29.14 10.44
C TYR A 874 -25.90 29.24 8.93
N LYS A 875 -25.21 30.19 8.30
CA LYS A 875 -25.13 30.39 6.87
C LYS A 875 -23.68 30.35 6.43
N HIS A 876 -23.46 30.06 5.17
CA HIS A 876 -22.15 30.13 4.54
C HIS A 876 -21.75 31.60 4.28
N ASP A 877 -20.52 31.98 4.63
CA ASP A 877 -19.90 33.32 4.41
C ASP A 877 -18.62 33.24 3.60
N GLY A 878 -18.51 32.22 2.73
CA GLY A 878 -17.32 31.95 1.95
C GLY A 878 -16.26 31.14 2.71
N THR A 879 -15.13 30.99 2.08
CA THR A 879 -13.95 30.37 2.67
C THR A 879 -13.17 31.39 3.51
N ALA A 880 -12.67 30.99 4.66
CA ALA A 880 -11.85 31.86 5.50
C ALA A 880 -10.58 32.32 4.75
N ARG A 881 -10.32 33.61 4.74
CA ARG A 881 -9.22 34.23 3.98
C ARG A 881 -7.85 33.86 4.54
N ASN A 882 -6.90 33.60 3.65
CA ASN A 882 -5.64 32.91 3.95
C ASN A 882 -4.69 33.55 4.98
N ASP A 883 -4.69 34.86 5.16
CA ASP A 883 -3.61 35.58 5.84
C ASP A 883 -3.71 35.64 7.38
N SER A 884 -4.83 35.18 7.96
CA SER A 884 -5.06 35.28 9.41
C SER A 884 -5.89 34.12 9.96
N THR A 885 -5.98 33.03 9.25
CA THR A 885 -6.97 31.97 9.53
C THR A 885 -6.45 30.85 10.41
N SER A 886 -5.17 30.80 10.71
CA SER A 886 -4.64 29.86 11.72
C SER A 886 -5.00 30.25 13.14
N TYR A 887 -5.25 31.52 13.40
CA TYR A 887 -5.54 32.06 14.73
C TYR A 887 -7.04 32.18 14.97
N ILE A 888 -7.51 31.62 16.05
CA ILE A 888 -8.93 31.60 16.45
C ILE A 888 -9.11 32.29 17.81
N ASN A 889 -10.15 33.12 17.90
CA ASN A 889 -10.64 33.73 19.13
C ASN A 889 -12.06 33.28 19.42
N GLY A 890 -12.38 32.87 20.64
CA GLY A 890 -13.76 32.57 21.04
C GLY A 890 -13.85 31.85 22.35
N LEU A 891 -15.00 31.90 23.02
CA LEU A 891 -15.27 31.26 24.31
C LEU A 891 -14.20 31.57 25.38
N ASN A 892 -13.66 32.78 25.39
CA ASN A 892 -12.55 33.24 26.24
C ASN A 892 -11.23 32.49 26.01
N LEU A 893 -11.05 31.91 24.82
CA LEU A 893 -9.84 31.21 24.40
C LEU A 893 -9.22 31.89 23.18
N GLN A 894 -7.91 31.74 23.07
CA GLN A 894 -7.12 32.13 21.90
C GLN A 894 -6.21 30.97 21.53
N PHE A 895 -6.23 30.53 20.27
CA PHE A 895 -5.45 29.36 19.85
C PHE A 895 -5.21 29.34 18.34
N ASP A 896 -4.24 28.52 17.98
CA ASP A 896 -3.93 28.22 16.59
C ASP A 896 -4.50 26.90 16.14
N ILE A 897 -4.94 26.85 14.89
CA ILE A 897 -5.31 25.62 14.19
C ILE A 897 -4.24 25.26 13.14
N GLN A 898 -4.00 23.99 12.97
CA GLN A 898 -3.09 23.49 11.93
C GLN A 898 -3.76 23.62 10.57
N ARG A 899 -3.18 24.47 9.72
CA ARG A 899 -3.70 24.74 8.37
C ARG A 899 -3.06 23.88 7.29
N LYS A 900 -1.81 23.47 7.49
CA LYS A 900 -1.06 22.62 6.54
C LYS A 900 -0.95 21.22 7.08
N PRO A 901 -1.03 20.22 6.23
CA PRO A 901 -0.80 18.84 6.68
C PRO A 901 0.65 18.64 7.17
N SER A 902 0.82 17.71 8.07
CA SER A 902 2.10 17.27 8.63
C SER A 902 2.15 15.73 8.64
N ALA A 903 3.24 15.14 9.10
CA ALA A 903 3.32 13.69 9.28
C ALA A 903 2.32 13.12 10.30
N ARG A 904 1.84 13.96 11.24
CA ARG A 904 0.99 13.52 12.36
C ARG A 904 -0.48 13.88 12.20
N HIS A 905 -0.77 14.86 11.35
CA HIS A 905 -2.12 15.42 11.27
C HIS A 905 -2.37 16.08 9.92
N TYR A 906 -3.55 15.90 9.36
CA TYR A 906 -4.01 16.66 8.21
C TYR A 906 -4.21 18.15 8.57
N GLY A 907 -4.29 19.03 7.57
CA GLY A 907 -4.53 20.45 7.77
C GLY A 907 -6.00 20.84 7.61
N ALA A 908 -6.46 21.86 8.32
CA ALA A 908 -7.76 22.50 8.10
C ALA A 908 -7.74 23.26 6.77
N ILE A 909 -7.98 22.54 5.67
CA ILE A 909 -7.91 23.06 4.31
C ILE A 909 -9.19 23.85 4.04
N ALA A 910 -9.06 25.05 3.46
CA ALA A 910 -10.16 25.90 3.01
C ALA A 910 -11.37 25.96 3.99
N PRO A 911 -11.14 26.20 5.30
CA PRO A 911 -12.23 26.14 6.27
C PRO A 911 -13.28 27.20 6.01
N ASP A 912 -14.54 26.85 6.26
CA ASP A 912 -15.68 27.71 6.05
C ASP A 912 -15.73 28.91 7.03
N ALA A 913 -16.07 30.07 6.52
CA ALA A 913 -16.57 31.16 7.33
C ALA A 913 -18.10 31.06 7.45
N LEU A 914 -18.62 31.31 8.65
CA LEU A 914 -20.03 31.09 8.99
C LEU A 914 -20.68 32.40 9.46
N LEU A 915 -21.96 32.59 9.15
CA LEU A 915 -22.77 33.69 9.71
C LEU A 915 -23.91 33.14 10.55
N PRO A 916 -24.29 33.76 11.67
CA PRO A 916 -25.52 33.47 12.38
C PRO A 916 -26.76 33.60 11.46
N ALA A 917 -27.60 32.58 11.41
CA ALA A 917 -28.78 32.56 10.55
C ALA A 917 -29.98 33.34 11.13
N ASN A 918 -29.95 33.67 12.44
CA ASN A 918 -30.99 34.44 13.12
C ASN A 918 -30.44 35.16 14.37
N ASN A 919 -31.28 35.96 15.02
CA ASN A 919 -30.93 36.80 16.20
C ASN A 919 -30.68 36.00 17.51
N LYS A 920 -30.90 34.71 17.53
CA LYS A 920 -30.58 33.80 18.68
C LYS A 920 -29.30 33.01 18.44
N ALA A 921 -28.79 33.05 17.22
CA ALA A 921 -27.48 32.55 16.86
C ALA A 921 -26.44 33.68 16.99
N PHE A 922 -25.24 33.31 17.39
CA PHE A 922 -24.15 34.30 17.55
C PHE A 922 -22.79 33.67 17.21
N THR A 923 -21.83 34.51 16.85
CA THR A 923 -20.45 34.09 16.60
C THR A 923 -19.82 33.60 17.91
N ALA A 924 -19.47 32.31 17.96
CA ALA A 924 -18.78 31.70 19.11
C ALA A 924 -17.26 31.73 18.95
N PHE A 925 -16.80 31.62 17.71
CA PHE A 925 -15.39 31.67 17.33
C PHE A 925 -15.23 32.61 16.14
N ALA A 926 -14.11 33.33 16.09
CA ALA A 926 -13.72 34.17 14.96
C ALA A 926 -12.30 33.88 14.52
N TYR A 927 -12.07 33.86 13.22
CA TYR A 927 -10.74 33.85 12.63
C TYR A 927 -10.02 35.18 12.91
N GLY A 928 -8.70 35.18 12.93
CA GLY A 928 -7.89 36.39 13.17
C GLY A 928 -8.22 37.57 12.22
N GLY A 929 -8.73 37.29 11.02
CA GLY A 929 -9.23 38.25 10.05
C GLY A 929 -10.63 38.82 10.37
N GLY A 930 -11.26 38.42 11.44
CA GLY A 930 -12.57 38.90 11.89
C GLY A 930 -13.78 38.17 11.32
N GLN A 931 -13.62 37.27 10.34
CA GLN A 931 -14.70 36.41 9.87
C GLN A 931 -15.11 35.44 10.99
N SER A 932 -16.39 35.09 11.08
CA SER A 932 -16.85 34.10 12.06
C SER A 932 -16.36 32.69 11.67
N ALA A 933 -15.65 32.05 12.57
CA ALA A 933 -15.12 30.69 12.46
C ALA A 933 -16.06 29.64 13.06
N GLY A 934 -17.04 30.07 13.83
CA GLY A 934 -18.02 29.19 14.43
C GLY A 934 -19.23 29.93 14.97
N VAL A 935 -20.39 29.30 14.82
CA VAL A 935 -21.69 29.83 15.22
C VAL A 935 -22.29 28.96 16.30
N ALA A 936 -22.70 29.58 17.40
CA ALA A 936 -23.49 28.95 18.45
C ALA A 936 -24.93 29.44 18.39
N TYR A 937 -25.87 28.53 18.70
CA TYR A 937 -27.28 28.82 18.83
C TYR A 937 -27.81 28.35 20.20
N LYS A 938 -28.48 29.26 20.94
CA LYS A 938 -29.15 28.93 22.16
C LYS A 938 -30.65 29.16 21.99
N GLY A 939 -31.35 28.12 21.55
CA GLY A 939 -32.80 28.13 21.40
C GLY A 939 -33.53 27.79 22.65
N LYS A 940 -34.88 27.81 22.61
CA LYS A 940 -35.73 27.41 23.71
C LYS A 940 -35.68 25.89 23.95
N ASN A 941 -35.54 25.11 22.86
CA ASN A 941 -35.66 23.67 22.91
C ASN A 941 -34.30 22.97 22.74
N TYR A 942 -33.36 23.52 21.92
CA TYR A 942 -32.08 22.87 21.63
C TYR A 942 -30.96 23.89 21.49
N ARG A 943 -29.73 23.38 21.46
CA ARG A 943 -28.50 24.17 21.24
C ARG A 943 -27.62 23.55 20.18
N THR A 944 -26.95 24.38 19.40
CA THR A 944 -25.91 23.93 18.49
C THR A 944 -24.66 24.78 18.64
N LEU A 945 -23.49 24.20 18.39
CA LEU A 945 -22.23 24.91 18.21
C LEU A 945 -21.54 24.27 17.00
N CYS A 946 -21.45 25.02 15.91
CA CYS A 946 -20.92 24.58 14.63
C CYS A 946 -19.63 25.37 14.32
N MET A 947 -18.55 24.65 14.06
CA MET A 947 -17.22 25.21 13.73
C MET A 947 -16.90 24.93 12.29
N GLY A 948 -16.60 25.99 11.51
CA GLY A 948 -16.18 25.90 10.12
C GLY A 948 -14.74 25.36 9.95
N PHE A 949 -14.16 24.81 11.01
CA PHE A 949 -12.86 24.15 11.02
C PHE A 949 -12.92 22.88 11.86
N PRO A 950 -12.09 21.86 11.56
CA PRO A 950 -12.04 20.63 12.37
C PRO A 950 -11.49 20.91 13.77
N PHE A 951 -12.17 20.39 14.79
CA PHE A 951 -11.74 20.53 16.19
C PHE A 951 -10.37 19.88 16.46
N GLU A 952 -10.11 18.77 15.86
CA GLU A 952 -8.85 18.02 15.96
C GLU A 952 -7.65 18.77 15.37
N CYS A 953 -7.89 19.77 14.51
CA CYS A 953 -6.84 20.68 14.00
C CYS A 953 -6.40 21.75 15.02
N ILE A 954 -7.04 21.89 16.18
CA ILE A 954 -6.53 22.75 17.26
C ILE A 954 -5.17 22.21 17.70
N SER A 955 -4.11 23.01 17.58
CA SER A 955 -2.73 22.52 17.68
C SER A 955 -2.34 22.00 19.05
N SER A 956 -2.90 22.58 20.13
CA SER A 956 -2.54 22.24 21.51
C SER A 956 -3.59 21.32 22.16
N GLU A 957 -3.18 20.17 22.68
CA GLU A 957 -4.06 19.26 23.44
C GLU A 957 -4.68 19.96 24.68
N LYS A 958 -3.87 20.77 25.40
CA LYS A 958 -4.36 21.54 26.54
C LYS A 958 -5.49 22.48 26.13
N VAL A 959 -5.36 23.11 24.96
CA VAL A 959 -6.39 24.01 24.44
C VAL A 959 -7.60 23.24 23.93
N ARG A 960 -7.40 22.10 23.27
CA ARG A 960 -8.53 21.21 22.90
C ARG A 960 -9.35 20.82 24.13
N ASN A 961 -8.70 20.45 25.23
CA ASN A 961 -9.38 20.10 26.49
C ASN A 961 -10.17 21.28 27.09
N GLN A 962 -9.61 22.50 27.03
CA GLN A 962 -10.29 23.72 27.46
C GLN A 962 -11.49 24.07 26.56
N ALA A 963 -11.30 23.99 25.23
CA ALA A 963 -12.34 24.24 24.26
C ALA A 963 -13.49 23.24 24.38
N MET A 964 -13.20 21.95 24.50
CA MET A 964 -14.22 20.92 24.70
C MET A 964 -15.03 21.16 25.99
N ARG A 965 -14.35 21.50 27.08
CA ARG A 965 -15.04 21.85 28.36
C ARG A 965 -15.98 23.06 28.18
N ALA A 966 -15.53 24.12 27.52
CA ALA A 966 -16.35 25.31 27.27
C ALA A 966 -17.55 25.00 26.36
N ILE A 967 -17.33 24.25 25.29
CA ILE A 967 -18.34 23.83 24.31
C ILE A 967 -19.40 22.96 25.00
N LEU A 968 -19.00 21.90 25.69
CA LEU A 968 -19.95 21.01 26.38
C LEU A 968 -20.70 21.73 27.49
N THR A 969 -20.06 22.65 28.24
CA THR A 969 -20.73 23.49 29.22
C THR A 969 -21.81 24.35 28.57
N PHE A 970 -21.53 24.98 27.42
CA PHE A 970 -22.52 25.73 26.67
C PHE A 970 -23.71 24.87 26.21
N LEU A 971 -23.42 23.67 25.72
CA LEU A 971 -24.41 22.77 25.14
C LEU A 971 -25.33 22.14 26.20
N THR A 972 -24.80 21.81 27.39
CA THR A 972 -25.51 20.93 28.34
C THR A 972 -25.98 21.64 29.64
N LYS A 973 -25.37 22.78 30.03
CA LYS A 973 -25.82 23.51 31.22
C LYS A 973 -26.94 24.51 30.90
N ASN A 974 -28.00 24.48 31.65
CA ASN A 974 -29.17 25.38 31.56
C ASN A 974 -28.81 26.84 31.82
#